data_2e22ee90660a86f628f14e232e7a599b
#
_entry.id   2e22ee90660a86f628f14e232e7a599b
#
_cell.length_a   1.000
_cell.length_b   1.000
_cell.length_c   1.000
_cell.angle_alpha   90.00
_cell.angle_beta   90.00
_cell.angle_gamma   90.00
#
_symmetry.space_group_name_H-M   'P 1'
#
loop_
_entity.id
_entity.type
_entity.pdbx_description
1 polymer ?
#
loop_
_entity_poly.entity_id
_entity_poly.type
_entity_poly.pdbx_seq_one_letter_code
_entity_poly.pdbx_strand_id
1 'polypeptide(L)'
;MQDGFIKVAAGTPEIRVADCAYNAQACLSLLHQAAAEGVKVLCLPELCLTGYTCGDLFLQEALLQGAEDALRSLLEGSKDLDLLAVVGVPVRYNQKLFNCAAVFCRGALLGLVPKIHLPNYTEFYEGRWFTSGRELRGTDFCIPFAGQESVEFSAGLLFHCVNEPLLTIGVEICEDLWVADPPSTRLAQGGATLLLNPSASDETVCKDAYRRTLLEATSGRLVCGYVYADAGWGESSTDLIYAGHSLIAENGTILAERRFATGLTITEIDLQKLAHERQRMTTYPADAPDLYPKYFELERTETRLTRPIAPNPFVPADHGDRAARCREILTLAALGLKKRLAHTKAKTAVVGLSGGLDSTLALLITARAMELLGRPRSDILAVTMPCFGTTQRTKSNAQVLAEEIGASFREIDIGPAVKLHFQDIGQAMEDLSVTFENGQARERTQVLMDLANKTGGLVIGTGDLSELALGWATYNGDHMSMYAVNAGIPKTLVRHLVAYVADEQGGSAPRLSAVLEDILATPVSPELLPPKEGEIAQKTEDLVGPYELHDFFLYYAVRWGFRPRKVFRLAEYALGEKYDRATRLRWLQNFYRRFFAQQFKRSCLPDGPKVGSVTLSPRGDWRMPSDAAATLWLEEVEHLTI
;
A
#
# COMPACT_ATOMS: atom_id res chain seq x y z
N MET A 1 -18.81 1.28 8.40
CA MET A 1 -17.39 1.13 8.81
C MET A 1 -16.96 -0.34 8.81
N GLN A 2 -17.21 -1.01 7.70
CA GLN A 2 -16.94 -2.44 7.55
C GLN A 2 -15.45 -2.67 7.26
N ASP A 3 -14.87 -3.68 7.91
CA ASP A 3 -13.47 -4.09 7.76
C ASP A 3 -12.45 -2.96 7.99
N GLY A 4 -12.80 -2.00 8.86
CA GLY A 4 -11.95 -0.87 9.22
C GLY A 4 -11.89 0.25 8.19
N PHE A 5 -12.68 0.20 7.12
CA PHE A 5 -12.78 1.32 6.18
C PHE A 5 -13.79 2.36 6.67
N ILE A 6 -13.37 3.61 6.71
CA ILE A 6 -14.22 4.76 6.99
C ILE A 6 -14.23 5.71 5.81
N LYS A 7 -15.42 6.12 5.35
CA LYS A 7 -15.56 7.09 4.29
C LYS A 7 -15.43 8.50 4.86
N VAL A 8 -14.53 9.28 4.30
CA VAL A 8 -14.19 10.63 4.74
C VAL A 8 -14.31 11.62 3.57
N ALA A 9 -14.54 12.89 3.88
CA ALA A 9 -14.59 13.93 2.89
C ALA A 9 -13.90 15.22 3.34
N ALA A 10 -13.27 15.90 2.38
CA ALA A 10 -12.95 17.32 2.44
C ALA A 10 -13.96 18.09 1.59
N GLY A 11 -14.60 19.11 2.16
CA GLY A 11 -15.60 19.88 1.48
C GLY A 11 -15.14 21.33 1.26
N THR A 12 -15.35 21.87 0.06
CA THR A 12 -15.13 23.28 -0.26
C THR A 12 -16.49 23.91 -0.61
N PRO A 13 -17.16 24.62 0.34
CA PRO A 13 -18.40 25.32 0.06
C PRO A 13 -18.17 26.56 -0.84
N GLU A 14 -19.15 26.95 -1.62
CA GLU A 14 -19.20 28.28 -2.18
C GLU A 14 -19.68 29.22 -1.08
N ILE A 15 -18.87 30.22 -0.73
CA ILE A 15 -19.18 31.16 0.35
C ILE A 15 -19.39 32.56 -0.14
N ARG A 16 -19.85 33.44 0.78
CA ARG A 16 -19.88 34.91 0.63
C ARG A 16 -19.24 35.50 1.86
N VAL A 17 -18.26 36.37 1.66
CA VAL A 17 -17.56 37.04 2.76
C VAL A 17 -18.55 37.81 3.63
N ALA A 18 -18.53 37.55 4.94
CA ALA A 18 -19.39 38.12 5.98
C ALA A 18 -20.91 37.78 5.89
N ASP A 19 -21.34 36.93 4.96
CA ASP A 19 -22.72 36.43 4.89
C ASP A 19 -22.86 35.08 5.60
N CYS A 20 -22.85 35.12 6.93
CA CYS A 20 -22.81 33.91 7.77
C CYS A 20 -24.02 32.99 7.54
N ALA A 21 -25.22 33.57 7.27
CA ALA A 21 -26.41 32.76 7.03
C ALA A 21 -26.34 32.00 5.71
N TYR A 22 -25.87 32.63 4.64
CA TYR A 22 -25.63 31.97 3.35
C TYR A 22 -24.57 30.88 3.49
N ASN A 23 -23.47 31.17 4.18
CA ASN A 23 -22.36 30.22 4.37
C ASN A 23 -22.79 29.00 5.17
N ALA A 24 -23.60 29.18 6.23
CA ALA A 24 -24.19 28.05 6.98
C ALA A 24 -25.04 27.14 6.08
N GLN A 25 -25.87 27.75 5.19
CA GLN A 25 -26.70 27.00 4.26
C GLN A 25 -25.85 26.20 3.23
N ALA A 26 -24.78 26.82 2.71
CA ALA A 26 -23.84 26.15 1.80
C ALA A 26 -23.13 24.97 2.51
N CYS A 27 -22.65 25.16 3.74
CA CYS A 27 -22.08 24.11 4.55
C CYS A 27 -23.10 23.00 4.83
N LEU A 28 -24.33 23.32 5.22
CA LEU A 28 -25.39 22.34 5.49
C LEU A 28 -25.74 21.52 4.25
N SER A 29 -25.74 22.14 3.07
CA SER A 29 -25.93 21.42 1.80
C SER A 29 -24.83 20.37 1.58
N LEU A 30 -23.57 20.71 1.87
CA LEU A 30 -22.47 19.74 1.77
C LEU A 30 -22.56 18.62 2.84
N LEU A 31 -23.04 18.93 4.05
CA LEU A 31 -23.29 17.91 5.07
C LEU A 31 -24.33 16.88 4.59
N HIS A 32 -25.46 17.34 4.03
CA HIS A 32 -26.49 16.46 3.48
C HIS A 32 -25.97 15.62 2.32
N GLN A 33 -25.20 16.22 1.39
CA GLN A 33 -24.58 15.50 0.29
C GLN A 33 -23.58 14.43 0.82
N ALA A 34 -22.75 14.79 1.77
CA ALA A 34 -21.78 13.86 2.39
C ALA A 34 -22.50 12.69 3.08
N ALA A 35 -23.56 12.96 3.84
CA ALA A 35 -24.36 11.92 4.48
C ALA A 35 -25.03 10.98 3.45
N ALA A 36 -25.57 11.52 2.36
CA ALA A 36 -26.15 10.73 1.27
C ALA A 36 -25.14 9.81 0.58
N GLU A 37 -23.87 10.24 0.49
CA GLU A 37 -22.75 9.43 -0.02
C GLU A 37 -22.17 8.43 1.02
N GLY A 38 -22.72 8.42 2.24
CA GLY A 38 -22.28 7.56 3.34
C GLY A 38 -20.97 8.00 4.00
N VAL A 39 -20.61 9.27 3.87
CA VAL A 39 -19.46 9.89 4.56
C VAL A 39 -19.74 9.91 6.07
N LYS A 40 -18.73 9.54 6.84
CA LYS A 40 -18.79 9.51 8.32
C LYS A 40 -18.00 10.64 8.97
N VAL A 41 -17.03 11.21 8.27
CA VAL A 41 -16.23 12.34 8.75
C VAL A 41 -16.08 13.36 7.63
N LEU A 42 -16.50 14.60 7.88
CA LEU A 42 -16.41 15.71 6.95
C LEU A 42 -15.57 16.85 7.56
N CYS A 43 -14.56 17.31 6.83
CA CYS A 43 -13.81 18.51 7.14
C CYS A 43 -14.23 19.64 6.19
N LEU A 44 -14.59 20.81 6.72
CA LEU A 44 -14.86 22.05 6.00
C LEU A 44 -13.75 23.07 6.28
N PRO A 45 -13.61 24.15 5.46
CA PRO A 45 -12.47 25.05 5.55
C PRO A 45 -12.45 25.92 6.82
N GLU A 46 -11.28 26.48 7.08
CA GLU A 46 -11.01 27.47 8.10
C GLU A 46 -11.91 28.70 7.92
N LEU A 47 -12.54 29.15 9.03
CA LEU A 47 -13.42 30.33 9.09
C LEU A 47 -14.54 30.37 8.02
N CYS A 48 -14.92 29.22 7.45
CA CYS A 48 -15.85 29.15 6.33
C CYS A 48 -17.27 29.65 6.67
N LEU A 49 -17.65 29.80 7.95
CA LEU A 49 -18.92 30.41 8.33
C LEU A 49 -18.93 31.93 8.14
N THR A 50 -17.78 32.58 8.21
CA THR A 50 -17.66 34.03 7.97
C THR A 50 -17.04 34.34 6.60
N GLY A 51 -16.21 33.48 6.08
CA GLY A 51 -15.13 33.70 5.15
C GLY A 51 -13.85 34.06 5.91
N TYR A 52 -12.72 33.58 5.41
CA TYR A 52 -11.40 33.89 5.97
C TYR A 52 -10.99 35.34 5.74
N THR A 53 -11.41 35.91 4.62
CA THR A 53 -11.01 37.25 4.14
C THR A 53 -11.85 38.40 4.68
N CYS A 54 -12.47 38.24 5.85
CA CYS A 54 -13.31 39.29 6.47
C CYS A 54 -12.51 40.51 6.98
N GLY A 55 -11.20 40.41 7.15
CA GLY A 55 -10.37 41.55 7.59
C GLY A 55 -10.83 42.14 8.94
N ASP A 56 -10.85 43.48 9.04
CA ASP A 56 -11.26 44.16 10.27
C ASP A 56 -12.74 43.96 10.64
N LEU A 57 -13.55 43.30 9.79
CA LEU A 57 -14.90 42.91 10.17
C LEU A 57 -14.92 41.91 11.32
N PHE A 58 -13.85 41.17 11.54
CA PHE A 58 -13.67 40.28 12.73
C PHE A 58 -13.73 41.06 14.05
N LEU A 59 -13.56 42.38 14.05
CA LEU A 59 -13.72 43.23 15.23
C LEU A 59 -15.16 43.75 15.41
N GLN A 60 -16.09 43.35 14.53
CA GLN A 60 -17.49 43.81 14.56
C GLN A 60 -18.37 42.77 15.26
N GLU A 61 -19.14 43.22 16.26
CA GLU A 61 -20.09 42.40 17.02
C GLU A 61 -21.09 41.66 16.11
N ALA A 62 -21.57 42.33 15.08
CA ALA A 62 -22.53 41.75 14.13
C ALA A 62 -21.98 40.51 13.41
N LEU A 63 -20.70 40.48 13.04
CA LEU A 63 -20.10 39.34 12.39
C LEU A 63 -19.92 38.17 13.37
N LEU A 64 -19.47 38.45 14.61
CA LEU A 64 -19.24 37.41 15.63
C LEU A 64 -20.57 36.78 16.07
N GLN A 65 -21.59 37.57 16.30
CA GLN A 65 -22.94 37.07 16.61
C GLN A 65 -23.53 36.28 15.42
N GLY A 66 -23.36 36.79 14.19
CA GLY A 66 -23.81 36.13 12.99
C GLY A 66 -23.12 34.78 12.76
N ALA A 67 -21.81 34.64 13.10
CA ALA A 67 -21.08 33.41 13.01
C ALA A 67 -21.55 32.35 14.05
N GLU A 68 -21.87 32.80 15.29
CA GLU A 68 -22.42 31.92 16.33
C GLU A 68 -23.82 31.43 15.96
N ASP A 69 -24.69 32.33 15.45
CA ASP A 69 -26.04 31.98 15.00
C ASP A 69 -26.01 31.03 13.78
N ALA A 70 -25.05 31.21 12.87
CA ALA A 70 -24.81 30.34 11.74
C ALA A 70 -24.39 28.91 12.19
N LEU A 71 -23.50 28.84 13.17
CA LEU A 71 -23.13 27.53 13.75
C LEU A 71 -24.34 26.88 14.42
N ARG A 72 -25.14 27.62 15.19
CA ARG A 72 -26.36 27.11 15.83
C ARG A 72 -27.33 26.53 14.81
N SER A 73 -27.53 27.24 13.68
CA SER A 73 -28.38 26.78 12.57
C SER A 73 -27.83 25.49 11.94
N LEU A 74 -26.49 25.40 11.79
CA LEU A 74 -25.83 24.21 11.25
C LEU A 74 -25.97 22.99 12.19
N LEU A 75 -25.81 23.20 13.51
CA LEU A 75 -26.03 22.16 14.52
C LEU A 75 -27.46 21.63 14.46
N GLU A 76 -28.44 22.51 14.42
CA GLU A 76 -29.86 22.13 14.31
C GLU A 76 -30.17 21.34 13.04
N GLY A 77 -29.66 21.80 11.88
CA GLY A 77 -29.87 21.16 10.58
C GLY A 77 -29.13 19.84 10.42
N SER A 78 -28.15 19.51 11.29
CA SER A 78 -27.35 18.30 11.24
C SER A 78 -27.76 17.21 12.25
N LYS A 79 -28.83 17.41 13.04
CA LYS A 79 -29.24 16.49 14.12
C LYS A 79 -29.46 15.04 13.66
N ASP A 80 -30.04 14.88 12.47
CA ASP A 80 -30.38 13.59 11.91
C ASP A 80 -29.28 12.99 11.01
N LEU A 81 -28.14 13.68 10.87
CA LEU A 81 -27.05 13.24 10.04
C LEU A 81 -26.04 12.41 10.83
N ASP A 82 -25.83 11.17 10.40
CA ASP A 82 -24.88 10.24 11.04
C ASP A 82 -23.44 10.46 10.55
N LEU A 83 -22.91 11.64 10.86
CA LEU A 83 -21.53 12.01 10.57
C LEU A 83 -20.96 12.95 11.64
N LEU A 84 -19.64 12.91 11.81
CA LEU A 84 -18.89 13.95 12.51
C LEU A 84 -18.43 14.99 11.51
N ALA A 85 -18.65 16.26 11.81
CA ALA A 85 -18.21 17.37 10.97
C ALA A 85 -17.34 18.37 11.72
N VAL A 86 -16.45 19.04 10.97
CA VAL A 86 -15.62 20.14 11.44
C VAL A 86 -15.85 21.35 10.55
N VAL A 87 -16.05 22.52 11.18
CA VAL A 87 -16.27 23.78 10.49
C VAL A 87 -15.49 24.92 11.15
N GLY A 88 -14.91 25.81 10.37
CA GLY A 88 -14.16 26.96 10.87
C GLY A 88 -15.09 28.10 11.34
N VAL A 89 -14.85 28.62 12.55
CA VAL A 89 -15.65 29.69 13.20
C VAL A 89 -14.78 30.57 14.09
N PRO A 90 -14.97 31.91 14.12
CA PRO A 90 -14.33 32.76 15.11
C PRO A 90 -15.03 32.62 16.46
N VAL A 91 -14.26 32.52 17.56
CA VAL A 91 -14.78 32.38 18.93
C VAL A 91 -14.19 33.46 19.82
N ARG A 92 -15.07 34.22 20.48
CA ARG A 92 -14.65 35.22 21.47
C ARG A 92 -14.67 34.64 22.88
N TYR A 93 -13.53 34.76 23.57
CA TYR A 93 -13.39 34.35 24.96
C TYR A 93 -12.48 35.33 25.72
N ASN A 94 -12.88 35.76 26.92
CA ASN A 94 -12.12 36.68 27.78
C ASN A 94 -11.57 37.91 27.02
N GLN A 95 -12.43 38.58 26.25
CA GLN A 95 -12.11 39.76 25.45
C GLN A 95 -11.03 39.53 24.35
N LYS A 96 -10.73 38.28 24.04
CA LYS A 96 -9.84 37.85 22.96
C LYS A 96 -10.63 37.08 21.91
N LEU A 97 -10.17 37.14 20.67
CA LEU A 97 -10.76 36.40 19.57
C LEU A 97 -9.83 35.26 19.15
N PHE A 98 -10.40 34.08 18.90
CA PHE A 98 -9.71 32.91 18.47
C PHE A 98 -10.28 32.40 17.15
N ASN A 99 -9.39 31.96 16.27
CA ASN A 99 -9.72 31.22 15.06
C ASN A 99 -9.87 29.75 15.45
N CYS A 100 -11.06 29.16 15.30
CA CYS A 100 -11.38 27.85 15.85
C CYS A 100 -11.99 26.91 14.81
N ALA A 101 -11.76 25.62 15.02
CA ALA A 101 -12.50 24.54 14.42
C ALA A 101 -13.58 24.05 15.40
N ALA A 102 -14.84 24.14 15.04
CA ALA A 102 -15.96 23.57 15.78
C ALA A 102 -16.18 22.13 15.32
N VAL A 103 -16.07 21.18 16.25
CA VAL A 103 -16.26 19.75 16.01
C VAL A 103 -17.59 19.32 16.55
N PHE A 104 -18.47 18.76 15.73
CA PHE A 104 -19.81 18.36 16.12
C PHE A 104 -20.25 17.04 15.48
N CYS A 105 -21.20 16.38 16.12
CA CYS A 105 -21.81 15.15 15.64
C CYS A 105 -23.30 15.14 16.00
N ARG A 106 -24.18 14.86 15.03
CA ARG A 106 -25.64 14.79 15.26
C ARG A 106 -26.20 15.99 16.03
N GLY A 107 -25.80 17.20 15.65
CA GLY A 107 -26.25 18.43 16.28
C GLY A 107 -25.61 18.76 17.64
N ALA A 108 -24.81 17.88 18.22
CA ALA A 108 -24.08 18.14 19.45
C ALA A 108 -22.69 18.70 19.14
N LEU A 109 -22.37 19.88 19.66
CA LEU A 109 -21.03 20.46 19.59
C LEU A 109 -20.14 19.76 20.63
N LEU A 110 -19.17 18.99 20.14
CA LEU A 110 -18.27 18.16 20.96
C LEU A 110 -17.12 18.98 21.55
N GLY A 111 -16.68 20.02 20.84
CA GLY A 111 -15.60 20.87 21.29
C GLY A 111 -15.18 21.90 20.24
N LEU A 112 -14.42 22.88 20.73
CA LEU A 112 -13.81 23.96 19.95
C LEU A 112 -12.28 23.81 20.02
N VAL A 113 -11.63 23.68 18.85
CA VAL A 113 -10.19 23.56 18.75
C VAL A 113 -9.62 24.88 18.21
N PRO A 114 -8.87 25.67 19.01
CA PRO A 114 -8.28 26.92 18.58
C PRO A 114 -6.99 26.68 17.78
N LYS A 115 -6.74 27.52 16.78
CA LYS A 115 -5.50 27.57 16.00
C LYS A 115 -4.33 27.94 16.92
N ILE A 116 -3.25 27.17 16.81
CA ILE A 116 -2.04 27.35 17.65
C ILE A 116 -1.07 28.33 17.01
N HIS A 117 -0.82 28.20 15.72
CA HIS A 117 0.15 29.01 14.99
C HIS A 117 -0.59 29.98 14.06
N LEU A 118 -0.45 31.27 14.38
CA LEU A 118 -1.05 32.34 13.60
C LEU A 118 -0.01 32.86 12.60
N PRO A 119 -0.19 32.73 11.29
CA PRO A 119 0.73 33.32 10.32
C PRO A 119 0.64 34.84 10.40
N ASN A 120 1.79 35.49 10.55
CA ASN A 120 1.89 36.94 10.64
C ASN A 120 3.14 37.43 9.90
N TYR A 121 3.24 37.02 8.65
CA TYR A 121 4.35 37.30 7.74
C TYR A 121 3.83 37.33 6.30
N THR A 122 4.56 38.00 5.39
CA THR A 122 4.22 38.20 3.97
C THR A 122 2.77 38.69 3.79
N GLU A 123 1.90 37.92 3.16
CA GLU A 123 0.47 38.20 2.92
C GLU A 123 -0.41 37.92 4.13
N PHE A 124 0.06 37.24 5.17
CA PHE A 124 -0.71 36.88 6.35
C PHE A 124 -0.47 37.83 7.52
N TYR A 125 -1.53 38.24 8.20
CA TYR A 125 -1.49 39.08 9.39
C TYR A 125 -2.59 38.74 10.40
N GLU A 126 -2.79 37.42 10.64
CA GLU A 126 -3.82 36.94 11.57
C GLU A 126 -3.65 37.45 13.00
N GLY A 127 -2.42 37.72 13.42
CA GLY A 127 -2.13 38.32 14.73
C GLY A 127 -2.76 39.71 14.94
N ARG A 128 -3.31 40.34 13.88
CA ARG A 128 -4.09 41.60 14.01
C ARG A 128 -5.44 41.37 14.68
N TRP A 129 -6.05 40.21 14.49
CA TRP A 129 -7.38 39.91 14.98
C TRP A 129 -7.40 38.79 16.01
N PHE A 130 -6.66 37.73 15.78
CA PHE A 130 -6.75 36.51 16.53
C PHE A 130 -5.64 36.36 17.56
N THR A 131 -5.96 35.63 18.62
CA THR A 131 -5.04 35.20 19.67
C THR A 131 -4.70 33.71 19.48
N SER A 132 -3.44 33.35 19.70
CA SER A 132 -3.00 31.95 19.62
C SER A 132 -3.68 31.08 20.70
N GLY A 133 -4.10 29.88 20.34
CA GLY A 133 -4.58 28.88 21.28
C GLY A 133 -3.58 28.52 22.39
N ARG A 134 -2.28 28.82 22.21
CA ARG A 134 -1.25 28.67 23.27
C ARG A 134 -1.51 29.56 24.49
N GLU A 135 -2.28 30.62 24.34
CA GLU A 135 -2.62 31.51 25.45
C GLU A 135 -3.72 30.94 26.36
N LEU A 136 -4.43 29.92 25.90
CA LEU A 136 -5.36 29.16 26.74
C LEU A 136 -4.53 28.27 27.69
N ARG A 137 -4.39 28.73 28.93
CA ARG A 137 -3.66 28.02 30.00
C ARG A 137 -4.64 27.48 31.01
N GLY A 138 -4.51 26.21 31.35
CA GLY A 138 -5.36 25.53 32.34
C GLY A 138 -5.95 24.24 31.77
N THR A 139 -6.52 23.43 32.65
CA THR A 139 -6.94 22.07 32.31
C THR A 139 -8.42 21.94 31.92
N ASP A 140 -9.26 22.93 32.24
CA ASP A 140 -10.72 22.80 32.06
C ASP A 140 -11.31 24.11 31.50
N PHE A 141 -11.19 24.29 30.19
CA PHE A 141 -11.88 25.38 29.52
C PHE A 141 -13.20 24.86 28.92
N CYS A 142 -14.28 25.13 29.63
CA CYS A 142 -15.63 25.00 29.07
C CYS A 142 -16.24 26.39 28.95
N ILE A 143 -16.83 26.67 27.81
CA ILE A 143 -17.49 27.93 27.54
C ILE A 143 -18.93 27.71 27.02
N PRO A 144 -19.87 28.60 27.31
CA PRO A 144 -21.15 28.58 26.62
C PRO A 144 -20.94 29.06 25.18
N PHE A 145 -21.42 28.29 24.19
CA PHE A 145 -21.29 28.64 22.78
C PHE A 145 -22.36 27.96 21.93
N ALA A 146 -22.87 28.66 20.95
CA ALA A 146 -23.88 28.20 19.97
C ALA A 146 -25.12 27.53 20.63
N GLY A 147 -25.55 28.05 21.78
CA GLY A 147 -26.73 27.57 22.50
C GLY A 147 -26.46 26.36 23.43
N GLN A 148 -25.23 25.91 23.57
CA GLN A 148 -24.83 24.88 24.54
C GLN A 148 -24.14 25.54 25.75
N GLU A 149 -24.48 25.10 26.96
CA GLU A 149 -24.03 25.73 28.22
C GLU A 149 -22.56 25.48 28.53
N SER A 150 -22.02 24.32 28.06
CA SER A 150 -20.66 23.90 28.39
C SER A 150 -20.04 23.16 27.19
N VAL A 151 -19.18 23.85 26.46
CA VAL A 151 -18.42 23.32 25.32
C VAL A 151 -16.95 23.39 25.65
N GLU A 152 -16.23 22.29 25.53
CA GLU A 152 -14.79 22.29 25.76
C GLU A 152 -14.04 23.07 24.69
N PHE A 153 -13.06 23.85 25.15
CA PHE A 153 -12.29 24.77 24.34
C PHE A 153 -10.78 24.52 24.58
N SER A 154 -10.18 23.68 23.74
CA SER A 154 -8.76 23.30 23.89
C SER A 154 -8.17 22.79 22.58
N ALA A 155 -6.90 23.08 22.34
CA ALA A 155 -6.14 22.53 21.21
C ALA A 155 -5.73 21.05 21.44
N GLY A 156 -5.88 20.53 22.64
CA GLY A 156 -5.53 19.15 23.00
C GLY A 156 -6.71 18.17 22.93
N LEU A 157 -7.81 18.50 22.25
CA LEU A 157 -8.97 17.60 22.16
C LEU A 157 -8.70 16.41 21.22
N LEU A 158 -9.02 15.21 21.69
CA LEU A 158 -9.07 14.00 20.88
C LEU A 158 -10.48 13.44 20.86
N PHE A 159 -11.03 13.20 19.68
CA PHE A 159 -12.39 12.72 19.50
C PHE A 159 -12.38 11.23 19.19
N HIS A 160 -12.86 10.43 20.16
CA HIS A 160 -12.88 8.97 20.09
C HIS A 160 -14.25 8.45 19.68
N CYS A 161 -14.30 7.64 18.64
CA CYS A 161 -15.52 6.94 18.25
C CYS A 161 -15.71 5.69 19.14
N VAL A 162 -16.75 5.69 19.97
CA VAL A 162 -16.99 4.62 20.97
C VAL A 162 -17.17 3.25 20.31
N ASN A 163 -17.92 3.19 19.24
CA ASN A 163 -18.23 1.94 18.54
C ASN A 163 -17.30 1.60 17.37
N GLU A 164 -16.28 2.44 17.09
CA GLU A 164 -15.14 2.12 16.20
C GLU A 164 -13.82 2.52 16.86
N PRO A 165 -13.27 1.68 17.74
CA PRO A 165 -12.12 2.05 18.58
C PRO A 165 -10.85 2.43 17.81
N LEU A 166 -10.75 2.05 16.53
CA LEU A 166 -9.64 2.46 15.66
C LEU A 166 -9.80 3.88 15.12
N LEU A 167 -10.97 4.51 15.29
CA LEU A 167 -11.22 5.88 14.87
C LEU A 167 -11.03 6.85 16.03
N THR A 168 -9.90 7.51 16.03
CA THR A 168 -9.62 8.66 16.90
C THR A 168 -9.23 9.84 16.01
N ILE A 169 -9.91 10.98 16.22
CA ILE A 169 -9.75 12.17 15.36
C ILE A 169 -9.02 13.25 16.13
N GLY A 170 -8.00 13.85 15.50
CA GLY A 170 -7.34 15.07 15.93
C GLY A 170 -7.59 16.19 14.92
N VAL A 171 -7.58 17.43 15.40
CA VAL A 171 -7.81 18.61 14.54
C VAL A 171 -6.68 19.62 14.74
N GLU A 172 -6.13 20.11 13.63
CA GLU A 172 -5.22 21.28 13.58
C GLU A 172 -5.67 22.20 12.47
N ILE A 173 -5.26 23.49 12.45
CA ILE A 173 -5.81 24.46 11.54
C ILE A 173 -4.72 25.07 10.67
N CYS A 174 -4.83 24.90 9.35
CA CYS A 174 -4.06 25.59 8.31
C CYS A 174 -2.55 25.66 8.62
N GLU A 175 -2.05 26.82 9.08
CA GLU A 175 -0.64 27.07 9.41
C GLU A 175 -0.06 26.07 10.39
N ASP A 176 -0.87 25.45 11.24
CA ASP A 176 -0.42 24.43 12.18
C ASP A 176 0.30 23.26 11.50
N LEU A 177 -0.04 22.95 10.23
CA LEU A 177 0.63 21.94 9.43
C LEU A 177 2.01 22.40 8.91
N TRP A 178 2.19 23.71 8.67
CA TRP A 178 3.37 24.26 7.96
C TRP A 178 4.57 24.52 8.86
N VAL A 179 4.37 24.50 10.17
CA VAL A 179 5.40 24.79 11.17
C VAL A 179 6.31 23.58 11.40
N ALA A 180 7.48 23.86 12.00
CA ALA A 180 8.48 22.82 12.30
C ALA A 180 8.01 21.78 13.34
N ASP A 181 7.13 22.18 14.27
CA ASP A 181 6.54 21.32 15.30
C ASP A 181 5.00 21.43 15.26
N PRO A 182 4.34 20.69 14.34
CA PRO A 182 2.92 20.77 14.16
C PRO A 182 2.15 20.04 15.28
N PRO A 183 0.97 20.54 15.70
CA PRO A 183 0.10 19.89 16.70
C PRO A 183 -0.24 18.44 16.34
N SER A 184 -0.39 18.14 15.05
CA SER A 184 -0.65 16.78 14.54
C SER A 184 0.34 15.74 15.05
N THR A 185 1.58 16.10 15.30
CA THR A 185 2.58 15.18 15.86
C THR A 185 2.13 14.66 17.23
N ARG A 186 1.75 15.55 18.12
CA ARG A 186 1.27 15.21 19.46
C ARG A 186 -0.08 14.51 19.45
N LEU A 187 -1.00 14.96 18.59
CA LEU A 187 -2.31 14.34 18.43
C LEU A 187 -2.17 12.87 17.96
N ALA A 188 -1.28 12.60 16.99
CA ALA A 188 -1.03 11.24 16.51
C ALA A 188 -0.35 10.36 17.58
N GLN A 189 0.59 10.89 18.35
CA GLN A 189 1.20 10.21 19.50
C GLN A 189 0.17 9.87 20.59
N GLY A 190 -0.83 10.73 20.78
CA GLY A 190 -1.96 10.49 21.67
C GLY A 190 -3.03 9.54 21.13
N GLY A 191 -2.83 9.00 19.92
CA GLY A 191 -3.70 7.97 19.35
C GLY A 191 -4.55 8.40 18.16
N ALA A 192 -4.50 9.67 17.72
CA ALA A 192 -5.26 10.09 16.54
C ALA A 192 -4.84 9.27 15.31
N THR A 193 -5.78 8.56 14.71
CA THR A 193 -5.61 7.79 13.48
C THR A 193 -6.08 8.58 12.25
N LEU A 194 -6.88 9.62 12.46
CA LEU A 194 -7.35 10.53 11.44
C LEU A 194 -7.12 11.98 11.90
N LEU A 195 -6.44 12.76 11.08
CA LEU A 195 -6.21 14.17 11.31
C LEU A 195 -7.06 14.99 10.33
N LEU A 196 -7.67 16.05 10.82
CA LEU A 196 -8.47 16.98 10.04
C LEU A 196 -7.83 18.37 10.10
N ASN A 197 -7.70 19.00 8.94
CA ASN A 197 -7.14 20.34 8.82
C ASN A 197 -8.08 21.25 8.02
N PRO A 198 -8.95 22.00 8.71
CA PRO A 198 -9.60 23.17 8.10
C PRO A 198 -8.56 24.20 7.69
N SER A 199 -8.54 24.60 6.43
CA SER A 199 -7.52 25.49 5.88
C SER A 199 -8.13 26.64 5.09
N ALA A 200 -7.43 27.77 5.05
CA ALA A 200 -7.61 28.86 4.13
C ALA A 200 -6.23 29.30 3.61
N SER A 201 -5.65 28.44 2.78
CA SER A 201 -4.34 28.66 2.18
C SER A 201 -4.52 29.29 0.80
N ASP A 202 -3.98 30.47 0.61
CA ASP A 202 -3.93 31.12 -0.69
C ASP A 202 -3.17 30.29 -1.72
N GLU A 203 -3.36 30.56 -2.99
CA GLU A 203 -2.77 29.79 -4.06
C GLU A 203 -1.76 30.61 -4.85
N THR A 204 -0.54 30.12 -4.91
CA THR A 204 0.52 30.64 -5.77
C THR A 204 1.09 29.52 -6.65
N VAL A 205 1.81 29.87 -7.72
CA VAL A 205 2.40 28.89 -8.64
C VAL A 205 3.35 27.95 -7.87
N CYS A 206 3.16 26.65 -8.05
CA CYS A 206 3.91 25.57 -7.40
C CYS A 206 3.66 25.35 -5.89
N LYS A 207 2.79 26.11 -5.24
CA LYS A 207 2.44 25.90 -3.82
C LYS A 207 1.69 24.58 -3.61
N ASP A 208 0.91 24.16 -4.60
CA ASP A 208 0.22 22.87 -4.63
C ASP A 208 1.17 21.67 -4.50
N ALA A 209 2.28 21.68 -5.22
CA ALA A 209 3.28 20.60 -5.15
C ALA A 209 3.90 20.48 -3.74
N TYR A 210 4.22 21.62 -3.12
CA TYR A 210 4.73 21.63 -1.76
C TYR A 210 3.67 21.17 -0.74
N ARG A 211 2.41 21.62 -0.87
CA ARG A 211 1.28 21.19 -0.04
C ARG A 211 1.07 19.67 -0.11
N ARG A 212 1.12 19.07 -1.32
CA ARG A 212 1.08 17.62 -1.50
C ARG A 212 2.20 16.91 -0.75
N THR A 213 3.45 17.36 -0.97
CA THR A 213 4.63 16.80 -0.30
C THR A 213 4.49 16.85 1.22
N LEU A 214 3.99 17.96 1.75
CA LEU A 214 3.79 18.16 3.18
C LEU A 214 2.75 17.17 3.76
N LEU A 215 1.62 16.97 3.06
CA LEU A 215 0.60 16.00 3.48
C LEU A 215 1.12 14.55 3.37
N GLU A 216 1.79 14.21 2.28
CA GLU A 216 2.39 12.88 2.10
C GLU A 216 3.40 12.58 3.21
N ALA A 217 4.32 13.51 3.46
CA ALA A 217 5.34 13.36 4.50
C ALA A 217 4.72 13.28 5.91
N THR A 218 3.74 14.12 6.22
CA THR A 218 3.08 14.14 7.54
C THR A 218 2.25 12.89 7.78
N SER A 219 1.37 12.52 6.84
CA SER A 219 0.55 11.30 6.98
C SER A 219 1.40 10.03 7.03
N GLY A 220 2.50 9.96 6.26
CA GLY A 220 3.45 8.84 6.27
C GLY A 220 4.23 8.73 7.57
N ARG A 221 4.79 9.84 8.05
CA ARG A 221 5.56 9.87 9.30
C ARG A 221 4.70 9.55 10.52
N LEU A 222 3.46 10.06 10.55
CA LEU A 222 2.53 9.87 11.66
C LEU A 222 1.66 8.59 11.52
N VAL A 223 1.78 7.88 10.41
CA VAL A 223 0.99 6.66 10.09
C VAL A 223 -0.49 6.92 10.36
N CYS A 224 -1.07 7.89 9.65
CA CYS A 224 -2.46 8.31 9.84
C CYS A 224 -3.16 8.61 8.52
N GLY A 225 -4.50 8.71 8.57
CA GLY A 225 -5.28 9.41 7.57
C GLY A 225 -5.19 10.92 7.80
N TYR A 226 -5.19 11.72 6.75
CA TYR A 226 -5.14 13.17 6.82
C TYR A 226 -6.13 13.78 5.83
N VAL A 227 -7.06 14.59 6.32
CA VAL A 227 -8.06 15.31 5.50
C VAL A 227 -7.76 16.80 5.57
N TYR A 228 -7.43 17.39 4.45
CA TYR A 228 -7.14 18.81 4.28
C TYR A 228 -8.25 19.45 3.45
N ALA A 229 -9.01 20.36 4.04
CA ALA A 229 -10.12 21.06 3.40
C ALA A 229 -9.78 22.54 3.26
N ASP A 230 -9.62 23.02 2.03
CA ASP A 230 -9.16 24.36 1.74
C ASP A 230 -10.28 25.30 1.29
N ALA A 231 -10.17 26.58 1.69
CA ALA A 231 -11.03 27.66 1.21
C ALA A 231 -10.90 27.84 -0.31
N GLY A 232 -11.99 28.25 -0.95
CA GLY A 232 -12.03 28.33 -2.39
C GLY A 232 -12.90 29.49 -2.87
N TRP A 233 -13.77 29.21 -3.83
CA TRP A 233 -14.64 30.19 -4.43
C TRP A 233 -15.53 30.92 -3.41
N GLY A 234 -15.52 32.23 -3.49
CA GLY A 234 -16.31 33.15 -2.64
C GLY A 234 -15.47 33.93 -1.63
N GLU A 235 -14.21 33.54 -1.37
CA GLU A 235 -13.27 34.39 -0.64
C GLU A 235 -12.93 35.67 -1.44
N SER A 236 -12.57 36.76 -0.75
CA SER A 236 -12.19 38.00 -1.41
C SER A 236 -10.94 37.80 -2.27
N SER A 237 -10.99 38.35 -3.47
CA SER A 237 -9.86 38.38 -4.42
C SER A 237 -9.13 39.72 -4.44
N THR A 238 -9.11 40.46 -3.31
CA THR A 238 -8.42 41.75 -3.23
C THR A 238 -6.95 41.62 -3.63
N ASP A 239 -6.23 40.71 -3.02
CA ASP A 239 -4.82 40.42 -3.33
C ASP A 239 -4.52 38.92 -3.50
N LEU A 240 -5.33 38.04 -2.89
CA LEU A 240 -5.10 36.63 -2.82
C LEU A 240 -6.17 35.84 -3.58
N ILE A 241 -5.78 34.65 -4.06
CA ILE A 241 -6.69 33.68 -4.69
C ILE A 241 -6.68 32.41 -3.88
N TYR A 242 -7.86 31.84 -3.64
CA TYR A 242 -8.05 30.57 -2.94
C TYR A 242 -8.55 29.52 -3.92
N ALA A 243 -7.81 28.42 -4.02
CA ALA A 243 -8.04 27.40 -5.04
C ALA A 243 -8.99 26.27 -4.61
N GLY A 244 -9.39 26.20 -3.36
CA GLY A 244 -10.14 25.06 -2.83
C GLY A 244 -9.38 23.76 -2.98
N HIS A 245 -8.04 23.79 -2.75
CA HIS A 245 -7.19 22.63 -2.95
C HIS A 245 -7.36 21.61 -1.81
N SER A 246 -8.42 20.81 -1.90
CA SER A 246 -8.74 19.76 -0.94
C SER A 246 -8.01 18.45 -1.26
N LEU A 247 -7.42 17.84 -0.22
CA LEU A 247 -6.57 16.65 -0.30
C LEU A 247 -6.93 15.64 0.80
N ILE A 248 -6.90 14.35 0.47
CA ILE A 248 -7.02 13.27 1.45
C ILE A 248 -5.85 12.31 1.28
N ALA A 249 -5.08 12.13 2.34
CA ALA A 249 -3.91 11.26 2.36
C ALA A 249 -4.06 10.13 3.38
N GLU A 250 -3.38 9.01 3.13
CA GLU A 250 -3.27 7.86 4.03
C GLU A 250 -1.86 7.31 4.00
N ASN A 251 -1.17 7.36 5.13
CA ASN A 251 0.15 6.74 5.30
C ASN A 251 1.13 7.04 4.14
N GLY A 252 1.27 8.32 3.80
CA GLY A 252 2.22 8.79 2.79
C GLY A 252 1.71 8.73 1.34
N THR A 253 0.42 8.50 1.13
CA THR A 253 -0.15 8.44 -0.22
C THR A 253 -1.37 9.34 -0.32
N ILE A 254 -1.44 10.22 -1.33
CA ILE A 254 -2.65 10.96 -1.66
C ILE A 254 -3.66 9.99 -2.29
N LEU A 255 -4.84 9.89 -1.69
CA LEU A 255 -5.93 9.02 -2.17
C LEU A 255 -6.94 9.76 -3.02
N ALA A 256 -7.21 11.03 -2.70
CA ALA A 256 -8.12 11.87 -3.45
C ALA A 256 -7.65 13.33 -3.38
N GLU A 257 -7.90 14.05 -4.45
CA GLU A 257 -7.48 15.45 -4.62
C GLU A 257 -8.47 16.19 -5.52
N ARG A 258 -8.74 17.43 -5.17
CA ARG A 258 -9.53 18.37 -5.98
C ARG A 258 -8.95 19.77 -5.85
N ARG A 259 -8.89 20.52 -6.95
CA ARG A 259 -8.38 21.88 -7.02
C ARG A 259 -9.21 22.71 -8.00
N PHE A 260 -9.38 23.98 -7.74
CA PHE A 260 -10.14 24.94 -8.55
C PHE A 260 -11.63 24.58 -8.73
N ALA A 261 -12.20 23.92 -7.71
CA ALA A 261 -13.62 23.54 -7.73
C ALA A 261 -14.21 23.51 -6.32
N THR A 262 -15.51 23.73 -6.24
CA THR A 262 -16.32 23.56 -5.02
C THR A 262 -16.89 22.14 -4.92
N GLY A 263 -17.43 21.78 -3.76
CA GLY A 263 -18.06 20.50 -3.47
C GLY A 263 -17.19 19.53 -2.66
N LEU A 264 -17.49 18.25 -2.73
CA LEU A 264 -16.87 17.21 -1.90
C LEU A 264 -15.75 16.45 -2.62
N THR A 265 -14.64 16.28 -1.95
CA THR A 265 -13.57 15.31 -2.29
C THR A 265 -13.73 14.15 -1.32
N ILE A 266 -14.03 12.95 -1.83
CA ILE A 266 -14.44 11.78 -1.01
C ILE A 266 -13.51 10.59 -1.30
N THR A 267 -13.14 9.88 -0.24
CA THR A 267 -12.49 8.55 -0.33
C THR A 267 -12.66 7.79 0.99
N GLU A 268 -12.09 6.58 1.07
CA GLU A 268 -12.09 5.78 2.28
C GLU A 268 -10.68 5.67 2.88
N ILE A 269 -10.58 5.80 4.21
CA ILE A 269 -9.36 5.55 5.00
C ILE A 269 -9.45 4.13 5.60
N ASP A 270 -8.35 3.39 5.53
CA ASP A 270 -8.23 2.05 6.10
C ASP A 270 -7.59 2.09 7.50
N LEU A 271 -8.42 2.20 8.53
CA LEU A 271 -7.98 2.27 9.93
C LEU A 271 -7.23 1.01 10.39
N GLN A 272 -7.60 -0.18 9.88
CA GLN A 272 -6.91 -1.43 10.23
C GLN A 272 -5.49 -1.48 9.64
N LYS A 273 -5.31 -0.95 8.43
CA LYS A 273 -3.98 -0.80 7.81
C LYS A 273 -3.09 0.10 8.65
N LEU A 274 -3.62 1.25 9.09
CA LEU A 274 -2.90 2.19 9.95
C LEU A 274 -2.54 1.57 11.30
N ALA A 275 -3.49 0.89 11.94
CA ALA A 275 -3.27 0.21 13.21
C ALA A 275 -2.21 -0.90 13.09
N HIS A 276 -2.25 -1.70 12.03
CA HIS A 276 -1.27 -2.74 11.77
C HIS A 276 0.15 -2.16 11.59
N GLU A 277 0.28 -1.06 10.83
CA GLU A 277 1.58 -0.43 10.59
C GLU A 277 2.15 0.17 11.89
N ARG A 278 1.33 0.86 12.70
CA ARG A 278 1.75 1.36 14.02
C ARG A 278 2.19 0.23 14.95
N GLN A 279 1.44 -0.88 14.98
CA GLN A 279 1.79 -2.05 15.79
C GLN A 279 3.15 -2.66 15.42
N ARG A 280 3.51 -2.64 14.13
CA ARG A 280 4.80 -3.14 13.64
C ARG A 280 5.97 -2.21 13.94
N MET A 281 5.71 -0.92 14.07
CA MET A 281 6.71 0.10 14.35
C MET A 281 7.01 0.18 15.84
N THR A 282 7.98 -0.60 16.32
CA THR A 282 8.37 -0.62 17.74
C THR A 282 8.87 0.73 18.28
N THR A 283 9.15 1.67 17.39
CA THR A 283 9.55 3.05 17.70
C THR A 283 8.38 4.04 17.67
N TYR A 284 7.16 3.59 17.36
CA TYR A 284 5.99 4.46 17.39
C TYR A 284 5.61 4.73 18.84
N PRO A 285 5.58 6.00 19.29
CA PRO A 285 5.22 6.33 20.66
C PRO A 285 3.73 6.11 20.90
N ALA A 286 3.39 5.62 22.09
CA ALA A 286 2.01 5.33 22.48
C ALA A 286 1.48 6.28 23.56
N ASP A 287 2.20 7.34 23.89
CA ASP A 287 1.86 8.26 24.98
C ASP A 287 2.13 9.71 24.59
N ALA A 288 1.14 10.56 24.84
CA ALA A 288 1.27 12.01 24.75
C ALA A 288 0.49 12.66 25.89
N PRO A 289 1.17 13.37 26.81
CA PRO A 289 0.53 14.05 27.92
C PRO A 289 -0.33 15.22 27.44
N ASP A 290 -1.24 15.67 28.30
CA ASP A 290 -2.09 16.86 28.15
C ASP A 290 -3.04 16.82 26.93
N LEU A 291 -3.60 15.64 26.62
CA LEU A 291 -4.69 15.47 25.66
C LEU A 291 -5.98 15.08 26.39
N TYR A 292 -7.10 15.58 25.89
CA TYR A 292 -8.41 15.46 26.54
C TYR A 292 -9.35 14.66 25.65
N PRO A 293 -9.84 13.48 26.08
CA PRO A 293 -10.71 12.63 25.27
C PRO A 293 -12.13 13.19 25.23
N LYS A 294 -12.70 13.22 24.04
CA LYS A 294 -14.11 13.42 23.75
C LYS A 294 -14.68 12.20 23.07
N TYR A 295 -15.90 11.84 23.37
CA TYR A 295 -16.52 10.63 22.87
C TYR A 295 -17.72 10.94 21.99
N PHE A 296 -17.86 10.19 20.89
CA PHE A 296 -18.99 10.26 19.99
C PHE A 296 -19.30 8.86 19.41
N GLU A 297 -20.46 8.73 18.80
CA GLU A 297 -20.89 7.48 18.18
C GLU A 297 -21.34 7.71 16.74
N LEU A 298 -21.03 6.73 15.87
CA LEU A 298 -21.49 6.66 14.48
C LEU A 298 -22.11 5.30 14.23
N GLU A 299 -23.13 5.22 13.39
CA GLU A 299 -23.69 3.92 12.99
C GLU A 299 -22.70 3.10 12.17
N ARG A 300 -22.57 1.82 12.51
CA ARG A 300 -21.78 0.88 11.71
C ARG A 300 -22.56 0.45 10.48
N THR A 301 -22.44 1.20 9.43
CA THR A 301 -23.01 0.88 8.11
C THR A 301 -21.99 0.18 7.23
N GLU A 302 -22.47 -0.52 6.19
CA GLU A 302 -21.61 -1.03 5.14
C GLU A 302 -20.91 0.13 4.43
N THR A 303 -19.60 0.00 4.20
CA THR A 303 -18.81 1.00 3.47
C THR A 303 -18.58 0.52 2.06
N ARG A 304 -19.22 1.12 1.08
CA ARG A 304 -18.92 0.88 -0.33
C ARG A 304 -17.62 1.62 -0.68
N LEU A 305 -16.62 0.88 -1.15
CA LEU A 305 -15.34 1.46 -1.53
C LEU A 305 -15.44 2.13 -2.90
N THR A 306 -14.91 3.33 -3.00
CA THR A 306 -14.76 4.10 -4.25
C THR A 306 -13.29 4.26 -4.62
N ARG A 307 -12.39 4.05 -3.67
CA ARG A 307 -10.94 4.09 -3.92
C ARG A 307 -10.51 2.92 -4.82
N PRO A 308 -9.56 3.12 -5.74
CA PRO A 308 -9.04 2.05 -6.57
C PRO A 308 -8.27 1.03 -5.72
N ILE A 309 -8.53 -0.26 -5.99
CA ILE A 309 -7.77 -1.38 -5.41
C ILE A 309 -6.99 -2.02 -6.56
N ALA A 310 -5.67 -1.95 -6.49
CA ALA A 310 -4.81 -2.48 -7.54
C ALA A 310 -4.92 -4.02 -7.63
N PRO A 311 -5.22 -4.59 -8.80
CA PRO A 311 -5.30 -6.04 -8.98
C PRO A 311 -3.94 -6.74 -8.85
N ASN A 312 -2.85 -6.04 -9.18
CA ASN A 312 -1.48 -6.52 -9.09
C ASN A 312 -0.68 -5.61 -8.13
N PRO A 313 -0.84 -5.76 -6.80
CA PRO A 313 -0.32 -4.80 -5.83
C PRO A 313 1.21 -4.75 -5.73
N PHE A 314 1.92 -5.74 -6.30
CA PHE A 314 3.38 -5.75 -6.39
C PHE A 314 3.92 -5.08 -7.65
N VAL A 315 3.08 -4.88 -8.66
CA VAL A 315 3.47 -4.28 -9.94
C VAL A 315 3.30 -2.76 -9.85
N PRO A 316 4.32 -1.97 -10.23
CA PRO A 316 4.19 -0.51 -10.26
C PRO A 316 3.01 -0.06 -11.13
N ALA A 317 2.13 0.75 -10.56
CA ALA A 317 0.91 1.21 -11.24
C ALA A 317 1.18 2.40 -12.19
N ASP A 318 2.24 3.15 -11.96
CA ASP A 318 2.56 4.35 -12.73
C ASP A 318 3.34 4.00 -14.00
N HIS A 319 2.69 4.17 -15.16
CA HIS A 319 3.30 3.95 -16.47
C HIS A 319 4.43 4.94 -16.78
N GLY A 320 4.40 6.16 -16.24
CA GLY A 320 5.43 7.19 -16.46
C GLY A 320 6.78 6.84 -15.83
N ASP A 321 6.77 6.07 -14.74
CA ASP A 321 7.96 5.71 -13.95
C ASP A 321 8.35 4.22 -14.06
N ARG A 322 7.65 3.45 -14.91
CA ARG A 322 7.85 2.00 -15.09
C ARG A 322 9.32 1.64 -15.32
N ALA A 323 9.98 2.35 -16.23
CA ALA A 323 11.37 2.09 -16.58
C ALA A 323 12.34 2.33 -15.41
N ALA A 324 12.13 3.41 -14.64
CA ALA A 324 12.96 3.71 -13.47
C ALA A 324 12.79 2.63 -12.40
N ARG A 325 11.55 2.26 -12.08
CA ARG A 325 11.25 1.24 -11.06
C ARG A 325 11.71 -0.17 -11.46
N CYS A 326 11.50 -0.58 -12.71
CA CYS A 326 11.99 -1.87 -13.18
C CYS A 326 13.53 -1.94 -13.14
N ARG A 327 14.23 -0.89 -13.55
CA ARG A 327 15.70 -0.81 -13.44
C ARG A 327 16.16 -0.84 -11.98
N GLU A 328 15.46 -0.16 -11.08
CA GLU A 328 15.77 -0.17 -9.64
C GLU A 328 15.64 -1.58 -9.08
N ILE A 329 14.52 -2.28 -9.33
CA ILE A 329 14.28 -3.66 -8.89
C ILE A 329 15.38 -4.61 -9.36
N LEU A 330 15.68 -4.59 -10.68
CA LEU A 330 16.73 -5.43 -11.27
C LEU A 330 18.11 -5.09 -10.69
N THR A 331 18.38 -3.82 -10.44
CA THR A 331 19.66 -3.38 -9.86
C THR A 331 19.80 -3.81 -8.41
N LEU A 332 18.75 -3.67 -7.58
CA LEU A 332 18.76 -4.13 -6.18
C LEU A 332 19.03 -5.64 -6.09
N ALA A 333 18.35 -6.43 -6.91
CA ALA A 333 18.56 -7.88 -6.96
C ALA A 333 20.01 -8.22 -7.41
N ALA A 334 20.51 -7.54 -8.44
CA ALA A 334 21.86 -7.73 -8.96
C ALA A 334 22.95 -7.30 -7.96
N LEU A 335 22.74 -6.24 -7.18
CA LEU A 335 23.69 -5.79 -6.15
C LEU A 335 23.85 -6.81 -5.02
N GLY A 336 22.76 -7.47 -4.63
CA GLY A 336 22.83 -8.58 -3.67
C GLY A 336 23.71 -9.71 -4.17
N LEU A 337 23.49 -10.16 -5.41
CA LEU A 337 24.31 -11.21 -6.05
C LEU A 337 25.76 -10.75 -6.27
N LYS A 338 25.97 -9.52 -6.74
CA LYS A 338 27.30 -8.90 -6.88
C LYS A 338 28.12 -9.05 -5.60
N LYS A 339 27.53 -8.68 -4.46
CA LYS A 339 28.21 -8.77 -3.16
C LYS A 339 28.56 -10.20 -2.81
N ARG A 340 27.65 -11.15 -3.06
CA ARG A 340 27.88 -12.57 -2.76
C ARG A 340 29.03 -13.13 -3.61
N LEU A 341 29.00 -12.92 -4.92
CA LEU A 341 30.05 -13.38 -5.86
C LEU A 341 31.43 -12.79 -5.51
N ALA A 342 31.49 -11.50 -5.21
CA ALA A 342 32.73 -10.83 -4.82
C ALA A 342 33.29 -11.36 -3.48
N HIS A 343 32.42 -11.56 -2.49
CA HIS A 343 32.81 -12.04 -1.17
C HIS A 343 33.36 -13.47 -1.22
N THR A 344 32.68 -14.36 -1.91
CA THR A 344 33.08 -15.78 -2.03
C THR A 344 34.21 -16.00 -3.03
N LYS A 345 34.55 -14.97 -3.83
CA LYS A 345 35.50 -15.05 -4.94
C LYS A 345 35.12 -16.14 -5.97
N ALA A 346 33.80 -16.38 -6.10
CA ALA A 346 33.27 -17.38 -7.01
C ALA A 346 33.70 -17.09 -8.45
N LYS A 347 34.24 -18.09 -9.15
CA LYS A 347 34.70 -17.97 -10.52
C LYS A 347 33.56 -17.98 -11.51
N THR A 348 32.49 -18.71 -11.23
CA THR A 348 31.31 -18.83 -12.09
C THR A 348 30.02 -18.59 -11.32
N ALA A 349 28.97 -18.15 -12.01
CA ALA A 349 27.59 -18.19 -11.53
C ALA A 349 26.84 -19.27 -12.32
N VAL A 350 26.41 -20.33 -11.66
CA VAL A 350 25.74 -21.47 -12.30
C VAL A 350 24.23 -21.26 -12.21
N VAL A 351 23.55 -21.20 -13.36
CA VAL A 351 22.09 -20.97 -13.45
C VAL A 351 21.45 -22.16 -14.16
N GLY A 352 20.50 -22.82 -13.52
CA GLY A 352 19.64 -23.79 -14.17
C GLY A 352 18.65 -23.07 -15.09
N LEU A 353 18.76 -23.26 -16.40
CA LEU A 353 17.96 -22.57 -17.40
C LEU A 353 16.94 -23.51 -18.04
N SER A 354 15.68 -23.42 -17.58
CA SER A 354 14.58 -24.24 -18.09
C SER A 354 13.94 -23.69 -19.37
N GLY A 355 14.17 -22.42 -19.69
CA GLY A 355 13.45 -21.69 -20.73
C GLY A 355 12.12 -21.08 -20.25
N GLY A 356 11.82 -21.14 -18.96
CA GLY A 356 10.68 -20.50 -18.31
C GLY A 356 11.02 -19.14 -17.70
N LEU A 357 9.98 -18.40 -17.26
CA LEU A 357 10.07 -17.02 -16.77
C LEU A 357 11.07 -16.83 -15.62
N ASP A 358 11.05 -17.71 -14.63
CA ASP A 358 11.85 -17.53 -13.41
C ASP A 358 13.35 -17.70 -13.67
N SER A 359 13.71 -18.73 -14.43
CA SER A 359 15.10 -18.93 -14.83
C SER A 359 15.60 -17.82 -15.77
N THR A 360 14.71 -17.28 -16.60
CA THR A 360 14.99 -16.12 -17.45
C THR A 360 15.31 -14.88 -16.62
N LEU A 361 14.46 -14.54 -15.64
CA LEU A 361 14.72 -13.39 -14.76
C LEU A 361 16.02 -13.58 -13.95
N ALA A 362 16.25 -14.79 -13.42
CA ALA A 362 17.48 -15.08 -12.69
C ALA A 362 18.73 -14.90 -13.57
N LEU A 363 18.68 -15.30 -14.85
CA LEU A 363 19.77 -15.08 -15.81
C LEU A 363 19.98 -13.59 -16.10
N LEU A 364 18.91 -12.82 -16.31
CA LEU A 364 18.99 -11.36 -16.53
C LEU A 364 19.60 -10.64 -15.33
N ILE A 365 19.18 -10.96 -14.12
CA ILE A 365 19.75 -10.41 -12.88
C ILE A 365 21.23 -10.81 -12.75
N THR A 366 21.58 -12.04 -13.09
CA THR A 366 22.97 -12.54 -13.03
C THR A 366 23.85 -11.83 -14.03
N ALA A 367 23.37 -11.61 -15.26
CA ALA A 367 24.08 -10.84 -16.28
C ALA A 367 24.36 -9.40 -15.81
N ARG A 368 23.34 -8.76 -15.20
CA ARG A 368 23.50 -7.43 -14.60
C ARG A 368 24.51 -7.42 -13.45
N ALA A 369 24.54 -8.46 -12.61
CA ALA A 369 25.53 -8.59 -11.54
C ALA A 369 26.95 -8.71 -12.07
N MET A 370 27.16 -9.46 -13.17
CA MET A 370 28.47 -9.56 -13.84
C MET A 370 28.91 -8.22 -14.41
N GLU A 371 28.04 -7.47 -15.07
CA GLU A 371 28.32 -6.10 -15.54
C GLU A 371 28.78 -5.20 -14.39
N LEU A 372 28.04 -5.18 -13.28
CA LEU A 372 28.38 -4.40 -12.10
C LEU A 372 29.69 -4.82 -11.42
N LEU A 373 30.16 -6.04 -11.69
CA LEU A 373 31.47 -6.54 -11.25
C LEU A 373 32.60 -6.24 -12.25
N GLY A 374 32.29 -5.77 -13.44
CA GLY A 374 33.26 -5.65 -14.54
C GLY A 374 33.78 -7.02 -15.03
N ARG A 375 32.96 -8.06 -14.90
CA ARG A 375 33.28 -9.44 -15.30
C ARG A 375 32.57 -9.81 -16.61
N PRO A 376 33.19 -10.67 -17.42
CA PRO A 376 32.57 -11.13 -18.67
C PRO A 376 31.33 -11.98 -18.38
N ARG A 377 30.32 -11.86 -19.22
CA ARG A 377 29.08 -12.65 -19.12
C ARG A 377 29.33 -14.15 -19.35
N SER A 378 30.43 -14.53 -20.00
CA SER A 378 30.89 -15.92 -20.13
C SER A 378 31.24 -16.61 -18.80
N ASP A 379 31.40 -15.84 -17.71
CA ASP A 379 31.52 -16.39 -16.35
C ASP A 379 30.17 -16.90 -15.80
N ILE A 380 29.08 -16.68 -16.51
CA ILE A 380 27.79 -17.29 -16.23
C ILE A 380 27.75 -18.65 -16.94
N LEU A 381 27.52 -19.72 -16.20
CA LEU A 381 27.28 -21.05 -16.74
C LEU A 381 25.78 -21.35 -16.72
N ALA A 382 25.12 -21.14 -17.84
CA ALA A 382 23.71 -21.48 -18.04
C ALA A 382 23.58 -22.96 -18.41
N VAL A 383 22.85 -23.73 -17.60
CA VAL A 383 22.75 -25.18 -17.78
C VAL A 383 21.30 -25.56 -18.03
N THR A 384 20.99 -26.12 -19.20
CA THR A 384 19.72 -26.77 -19.46
C THR A 384 19.83 -28.28 -19.21
N MET A 385 18.83 -28.84 -18.55
CA MET A 385 18.83 -30.25 -18.14
C MET A 385 17.54 -30.94 -18.58
N PRO A 386 17.43 -31.26 -19.89
CA PRO A 386 16.26 -31.95 -20.40
C PRO A 386 16.03 -33.30 -19.69
N CYS A 387 14.76 -33.62 -19.47
CA CYS A 387 14.27 -34.89 -18.94
C CYS A 387 12.91 -35.22 -19.59
N PHE A 388 12.11 -36.06 -18.97
CA PHE A 388 10.89 -36.63 -19.57
C PHE A 388 9.80 -35.60 -19.92
N GLY A 389 9.75 -34.47 -19.25
CA GLY A 389 8.73 -33.42 -19.46
C GLY A 389 9.18 -32.23 -20.30
N THR A 390 10.46 -32.17 -20.69
CA THR A 390 11.02 -31.00 -21.38
C THR A 390 10.54 -30.94 -22.84
N THR A 391 10.01 -29.79 -23.27
CA THR A 391 9.59 -29.56 -24.64
C THR A 391 10.71 -29.01 -25.53
N GLN A 392 10.61 -29.21 -26.86
CA GLN A 392 11.60 -28.66 -27.80
C GLN A 392 11.60 -27.12 -27.77
N ARG A 393 10.44 -26.48 -27.56
CA ARG A 393 10.31 -25.02 -27.51
C ARG A 393 11.08 -24.43 -26.34
N THR A 394 10.88 -24.94 -25.13
CA THR A 394 11.57 -24.45 -23.93
C THR A 394 13.06 -24.67 -23.97
N LYS A 395 13.49 -25.82 -24.51
CA LYS A 395 14.91 -26.11 -24.75
C LYS A 395 15.54 -25.12 -25.75
N SER A 396 14.86 -24.82 -26.86
CA SER A 396 15.32 -23.83 -27.84
C SER A 396 15.40 -22.44 -27.24
N ASN A 397 14.39 -22.03 -26.45
CA ASN A 397 14.38 -20.74 -25.77
C ASN A 397 15.54 -20.59 -24.78
N ALA A 398 15.85 -21.64 -24.01
CA ALA A 398 16.97 -21.64 -23.08
C ALA A 398 18.30 -21.41 -23.79
N GLN A 399 18.53 -22.11 -24.92
CA GLN A 399 19.75 -21.94 -25.71
C GLN A 399 19.87 -20.54 -26.31
N VAL A 400 18.85 -20.08 -27.02
CA VAL A 400 18.85 -18.74 -27.65
C VAL A 400 19.04 -17.65 -26.62
N LEU A 401 18.36 -17.73 -25.50
CA LEU A 401 18.50 -16.75 -24.41
C LEU A 401 19.93 -16.70 -23.85
N ALA A 402 20.56 -17.87 -23.61
CA ALA A 402 21.93 -17.92 -23.12
C ALA A 402 22.92 -17.31 -24.12
N GLU A 403 22.76 -17.61 -25.43
CA GLU A 403 23.58 -17.08 -26.51
C GLU A 403 23.44 -15.54 -26.60
N GLU A 404 22.22 -15.02 -26.59
CA GLU A 404 21.95 -13.57 -26.69
C GLU A 404 22.44 -12.79 -25.48
N ILE A 405 22.39 -13.39 -24.28
CA ILE A 405 22.99 -12.81 -23.07
C ILE A 405 24.51 -12.87 -23.10
N GLY A 406 25.11 -13.80 -23.86
CA GLY A 406 26.54 -14.05 -23.90
C GLY A 406 27.04 -14.94 -22.75
N ALA A 407 26.18 -15.74 -22.16
CA ALA A 407 26.52 -16.72 -21.16
C ALA A 407 27.13 -17.97 -21.79
N SER A 408 27.99 -18.69 -21.02
CA SER A 408 28.42 -20.03 -21.39
C SER A 408 27.25 -21.01 -21.25
N PHE A 409 26.91 -21.70 -22.32
CA PHE A 409 25.76 -22.61 -22.36
C PHE A 409 26.19 -24.06 -22.30
N ARG A 410 25.47 -24.89 -21.52
CA ARG A 410 25.67 -26.32 -21.44
C ARG A 410 24.36 -27.08 -21.38
N GLU A 411 24.24 -28.14 -22.18
CA GLU A 411 23.13 -29.09 -22.11
C GLU A 411 23.59 -30.37 -21.46
N ILE A 412 22.81 -30.91 -20.53
CA ILE A 412 23.06 -32.18 -19.84
C ILE A 412 21.75 -32.97 -19.78
N ASP A 413 21.65 -34.04 -20.54
CA ASP A 413 20.53 -34.98 -20.44
C ASP A 413 20.61 -35.76 -19.12
N ILE A 414 19.67 -35.51 -18.22
CA ILE A 414 19.59 -36.17 -16.92
C ILE A 414 18.72 -37.43 -16.94
N GLY A 415 18.06 -37.74 -18.04
CA GLY A 415 17.15 -38.86 -18.17
C GLY A 415 17.78 -40.22 -17.78
N PRO A 416 18.98 -40.54 -18.24
CA PRO A 416 19.68 -41.79 -17.85
C PRO A 416 19.94 -41.92 -16.34
N ALA A 417 20.39 -40.84 -15.68
CA ALA A 417 20.65 -40.82 -14.24
C ALA A 417 19.36 -40.99 -13.43
N VAL A 418 18.28 -40.26 -13.80
CA VAL A 418 16.97 -40.39 -13.17
C VAL A 418 16.39 -41.80 -13.32
N LYS A 419 16.53 -42.44 -14.50
CA LYS A 419 16.09 -43.83 -14.72
C LYS A 419 16.81 -44.81 -13.82
N LEU A 420 18.13 -44.68 -13.68
CA LEU A 420 18.92 -45.50 -12.79
C LEU A 420 18.47 -45.31 -11.34
N HIS A 421 18.32 -44.08 -10.90
CA HIS A 421 17.83 -43.78 -9.56
C HIS A 421 16.42 -44.37 -9.31
N PHE A 422 15.49 -44.31 -10.28
CA PHE A 422 14.17 -44.91 -10.15
C PHE A 422 14.25 -46.44 -10.02
N GLN A 423 15.16 -47.11 -10.77
CA GLN A 423 15.42 -48.54 -10.61
C GLN A 423 15.89 -48.87 -9.20
N ASP A 424 16.83 -48.07 -8.66
CA ASP A 424 17.39 -48.31 -7.33
C ASP A 424 16.35 -48.20 -6.20
N ILE A 425 15.39 -47.31 -6.34
CA ILE A 425 14.32 -47.10 -5.34
C ILE A 425 13.03 -47.90 -5.64
N GLY A 426 12.99 -48.65 -6.73
CA GLY A 426 11.79 -49.39 -7.13
C GLY A 426 10.64 -48.56 -7.67
N GLN A 427 10.88 -47.33 -8.17
CA GLN A 427 9.88 -46.45 -8.80
C GLN A 427 9.62 -46.92 -10.23
N ALA A 428 8.35 -47.22 -10.55
CA ALA A 428 7.94 -47.55 -11.91
C ALA A 428 7.90 -46.28 -12.79
N MET A 429 8.28 -46.38 -14.05
CA MET A 429 8.28 -45.27 -14.99
C MET A 429 6.86 -44.80 -15.34
N GLU A 430 5.87 -45.67 -15.21
CA GLU A 430 4.43 -45.41 -15.46
C GLU A 430 3.75 -44.74 -14.26
N ASP A 431 4.36 -44.81 -13.07
CA ASP A 431 3.86 -44.15 -11.87
C ASP A 431 4.28 -42.67 -11.86
N LEU A 432 3.45 -41.81 -12.39
CA LEU A 432 3.64 -40.33 -12.48
C LEU A 432 3.34 -39.62 -11.16
N SER A 433 3.65 -40.25 -10.02
CA SER A 433 3.47 -39.71 -8.68
C SER A 433 4.43 -38.56 -8.36
N VAL A 434 4.28 -37.97 -7.16
CA VAL A 434 5.19 -36.97 -6.60
C VAL A 434 6.65 -37.46 -6.59
N THR A 435 6.88 -38.76 -6.45
CA THR A 435 8.24 -39.32 -6.52
C THR A 435 8.85 -39.14 -7.90
N PHE A 436 8.09 -39.37 -8.96
CA PHE A 436 8.53 -39.18 -10.33
C PHE A 436 8.92 -37.73 -10.63
N GLU A 437 8.12 -36.77 -10.14
CA GLU A 437 8.41 -35.35 -10.32
C GLU A 437 9.63 -34.91 -9.49
N ASN A 438 9.62 -35.23 -8.19
CA ASN A 438 10.67 -34.82 -7.26
C ASN A 438 12.04 -35.44 -7.56
N GLY A 439 12.08 -36.68 -8.10
CA GLY A 439 13.33 -37.32 -8.51
C GLY A 439 14.05 -36.52 -9.58
N GLN A 440 13.32 -36.05 -10.60
CA GLN A 440 13.88 -35.20 -11.66
C GLN A 440 14.37 -33.84 -11.14
N ALA A 441 13.59 -33.19 -10.26
CA ALA A 441 13.94 -31.88 -9.71
C ALA A 441 15.21 -31.97 -8.83
N ARG A 442 15.36 -33.04 -8.04
CA ARG A 442 16.57 -33.24 -7.21
C ARG A 442 17.80 -33.56 -8.04
N GLU A 443 17.67 -34.37 -9.11
CA GLU A 443 18.78 -34.61 -10.02
C GLU A 443 19.29 -33.33 -10.68
N ARG A 444 18.39 -32.45 -11.13
CA ARG A 444 18.79 -31.12 -11.64
C ARG A 444 19.58 -30.33 -10.61
N THR A 445 19.15 -30.32 -9.37
CA THR A 445 19.83 -29.59 -8.28
C THR A 445 21.21 -30.20 -8.00
N GLN A 446 21.32 -31.52 -7.94
CA GLN A 446 22.60 -32.20 -7.76
C GLN A 446 23.59 -31.82 -8.84
N VAL A 447 23.20 -31.91 -10.11
CA VAL A 447 24.04 -31.52 -11.26
C VAL A 447 24.53 -30.07 -11.15
N LEU A 448 23.65 -29.14 -10.79
CA LEU A 448 24.03 -27.72 -10.63
C LEU A 448 25.04 -27.52 -9.49
N MET A 449 24.83 -28.16 -8.35
CA MET A 449 25.72 -28.07 -7.17
C MET A 449 27.11 -28.63 -7.48
N ASP A 450 27.18 -29.78 -8.17
CA ASP A 450 28.43 -30.40 -8.56
C ASP A 450 29.20 -29.61 -9.63
N LEU A 451 28.45 -28.99 -10.58
CA LEU A 451 29.05 -28.07 -11.53
C LEU A 451 29.60 -26.81 -10.86
N ALA A 452 28.89 -26.26 -9.87
CA ALA A 452 29.39 -25.13 -9.10
C ALA A 452 30.67 -25.48 -8.35
N ASN A 453 30.74 -26.66 -7.71
CA ASN A 453 31.96 -27.16 -7.08
C ASN A 453 33.10 -27.32 -8.09
N LYS A 454 32.85 -27.95 -9.25
CA LYS A 454 33.83 -28.18 -10.30
C LYS A 454 34.39 -26.90 -10.90
N THR A 455 33.58 -25.87 -11.03
CA THR A 455 33.94 -24.57 -11.64
C THR A 455 34.37 -23.53 -10.61
N GLY A 456 34.30 -23.84 -9.33
CA GLY A 456 34.54 -22.88 -8.24
C GLY A 456 33.50 -21.76 -8.21
N GLY A 457 32.25 -22.09 -8.46
CA GLY A 457 31.15 -21.17 -8.62
C GLY A 457 30.09 -21.25 -7.53
N LEU A 458 28.98 -20.52 -7.76
CA LEU A 458 27.77 -20.53 -6.92
C LEU A 458 26.56 -20.89 -7.77
N VAL A 459 25.66 -21.70 -7.22
CA VAL A 459 24.33 -21.95 -7.81
C VAL A 459 23.40 -20.78 -7.49
N ILE A 460 22.83 -20.18 -8.54
CA ILE A 460 21.87 -19.10 -8.46
C ILE A 460 20.45 -19.66 -8.48
N GLY A 461 19.66 -19.35 -7.45
CA GLY A 461 18.29 -19.82 -7.32
C GLY A 461 17.32 -19.04 -8.20
N THR A 462 16.39 -19.76 -8.78
CA THR A 462 15.39 -19.23 -9.72
C THR A 462 13.99 -19.13 -9.13
N GLY A 463 13.70 -19.82 -8.01
CA GLY A 463 12.38 -19.82 -7.37
C GLY A 463 11.94 -18.42 -6.95
N ASP A 464 10.70 -18.07 -7.23
CA ASP A 464 10.10 -16.77 -6.95
C ASP A 464 9.30 -16.75 -5.63
N LEU A 465 8.85 -15.56 -5.23
CA LEU A 465 8.12 -15.34 -3.98
C LEU A 465 6.77 -16.07 -3.95
N SER A 466 6.06 -16.16 -5.08
CA SER A 466 4.75 -16.81 -5.18
C SER A 466 4.86 -18.33 -5.03
N GLU A 467 5.86 -18.94 -5.64
CA GLU A 467 6.18 -20.35 -5.47
C GLU A 467 6.55 -20.67 -4.01
N LEU A 468 7.34 -19.79 -3.39
CA LEU A 468 7.69 -19.92 -1.97
C LEU A 468 6.47 -19.78 -1.06
N ALA A 469 5.52 -18.89 -1.38
CA ALA A 469 4.29 -18.73 -0.61
C ALA A 469 3.43 -20.00 -0.64
N LEU A 470 3.28 -20.60 -1.82
CA LEU A 470 2.45 -21.79 -2.04
C LEU A 470 3.19 -23.09 -1.72
N GLY A 471 4.50 -23.02 -1.50
CA GLY A 471 5.38 -24.19 -1.41
C GLY A 471 5.38 -25.03 -2.69
N TRP A 472 5.22 -24.38 -3.84
CA TRP A 472 5.23 -25.01 -5.16
C TRP A 472 6.67 -25.17 -5.66
N ALA A 473 7.40 -26.00 -4.96
CA ALA A 473 8.78 -26.36 -5.24
C ALA A 473 9.10 -27.71 -4.58
N THR A 474 10.01 -28.47 -5.16
CA THR A 474 10.49 -29.72 -4.58
C THR A 474 11.45 -29.44 -3.43
N TYR A 475 11.09 -29.92 -2.24
CA TYR A 475 12.00 -29.82 -1.08
C TYR A 475 13.34 -30.48 -1.37
N ASN A 476 14.42 -29.76 -1.07
CA ASN A 476 15.79 -30.17 -1.39
C ASN A 476 16.01 -30.47 -2.90
N GLY A 477 15.25 -29.78 -3.73
CA GLY A 477 15.38 -29.76 -5.19
C GLY A 477 15.50 -28.32 -5.68
N ASP A 478 14.61 -27.90 -6.57
CA ASP A 478 14.59 -26.58 -7.18
C ASP A 478 14.43 -25.42 -6.20
N HIS A 479 13.92 -25.64 -4.97
CA HIS A 479 13.88 -24.62 -3.94
C HIS A 479 15.25 -24.32 -3.30
N MET A 480 16.27 -25.15 -3.54
CA MET A 480 17.61 -25.00 -2.97
C MET A 480 18.58 -24.34 -3.95
N SER A 481 19.37 -23.43 -3.42
CA SER A 481 20.44 -22.75 -4.15
C SER A 481 21.47 -22.18 -3.17
N MET A 482 22.54 -21.59 -3.68
CA MET A 482 23.52 -20.90 -2.85
C MET A 482 23.19 -19.41 -2.68
N TYR A 483 22.39 -18.83 -3.60
CA TYR A 483 21.83 -17.47 -3.51
C TYR A 483 20.59 -17.35 -4.39
N ALA A 484 19.44 -17.01 -3.80
CA ALA A 484 18.13 -16.97 -4.48
C ALA A 484 17.77 -15.54 -4.90
N VAL A 485 18.07 -15.18 -6.14
CA VAL A 485 17.91 -13.78 -6.63
C VAL A 485 16.45 -13.38 -6.80
N ASN A 486 15.53 -14.31 -7.06
CA ASN A 486 14.10 -14.06 -7.28
C ASN A 486 13.26 -14.21 -6.01
N ALA A 487 13.83 -14.65 -4.88
CA ALA A 487 13.05 -15.01 -3.68
C ALA A 487 12.17 -13.88 -3.11
N GLY A 488 12.46 -12.63 -3.43
CA GLY A 488 11.67 -11.46 -3.06
C GLY A 488 10.79 -10.89 -4.18
N ILE A 489 10.66 -11.57 -5.31
CA ILE A 489 9.95 -11.09 -6.52
C ILE A 489 8.79 -12.04 -6.81
N PRO A 490 7.52 -11.62 -6.70
CA PRO A 490 6.37 -12.47 -7.00
C PRO A 490 6.17 -12.68 -8.50
N LYS A 491 5.46 -13.75 -8.89
CA LYS A 491 5.28 -14.18 -10.28
C LYS A 491 4.71 -13.08 -11.19
N THR A 492 3.76 -12.30 -10.70
CA THR A 492 3.19 -11.16 -11.45
C THR A 492 4.25 -10.10 -11.77
N LEU A 493 5.15 -9.84 -10.82
CA LEU A 493 6.26 -8.91 -11.01
C LEU A 493 7.38 -9.52 -11.87
N VAL A 494 7.67 -10.84 -11.76
CA VAL A 494 8.60 -11.56 -12.66
C VAL A 494 8.19 -11.34 -14.11
N ARG A 495 6.92 -11.61 -14.43
CA ARG A 495 6.36 -11.41 -15.77
C ARG A 495 6.50 -9.96 -16.24
N HIS A 496 6.22 -9.00 -15.38
CA HIS A 496 6.33 -7.57 -15.67
C HIS A 496 7.77 -7.14 -15.97
N LEU A 497 8.74 -7.63 -15.20
CA LEU A 497 10.16 -7.32 -15.40
C LEU A 497 10.72 -7.94 -16.70
N VAL A 498 10.36 -9.18 -17.01
CA VAL A 498 10.77 -9.81 -18.28
C VAL A 498 10.16 -9.07 -19.47
N ALA A 499 8.89 -8.66 -19.39
CA ALA A 499 8.24 -7.84 -20.42
C ALA A 499 8.92 -6.47 -20.58
N TYR A 500 9.27 -5.83 -19.46
CA TYR A 500 10.02 -4.58 -19.50
C TYR A 500 11.38 -4.72 -20.24
N VAL A 501 12.14 -5.79 -19.94
CA VAL A 501 13.43 -6.02 -20.61
C VAL A 501 13.22 -6.33 -22.09
N ALA A 502 12.18 -7.08 -22.48
CA ALA A 502 11.85 -7.33 -23.88
C ALA A 502 11.57 -6.01 -24.63
N ASP A 503 10.76 -5.13 -24.04
CA ASP A 503 10.45 -3.80 -24.60
C ASP A 503 11.71 -2.92 -24.74
N GLU A 504 12.56 -2.88 -23.70
CA GLU A 504 13.79 -2.08 -23.69
C GLU A 504 14.81 -2.55 -24.76
N GLN A 505 14.88 -3.86 -25.00
CA GLN A 505 15.83 -4.45 -25.94
C GLN A 505 15.33 -4.49 -27.39
N GLY A 506 14.05 -4.24 -27.66
CA GLY A 506 13.45 -4.34 -28.99
C GLY A 506 14.19 -3.58 -30.10
N GLY A 507 14.79 -2.42 -29.79
CA GLY A 507 15.58 -1.61 -30.73
C GLY A 507 17.05 -1.98 -30.82
N SER A 508 17.65 -2.54 -29.78
CA SER A 508 19.10 -2.80 -29.67
C SER A 508 19.49 -4.26 -29.86
N ALA A 509 18.64 -5.19 -29.43
CA ALA A 509 18.87 -6.63 -29.50
C ALA A 509 17.54 -7.36 -29.85
N PRO A 510 17.06 -7.26 -31.11
CA PRO A 510 15.75 -7.76 -31.51
C PRO A 510 15.58 -9.29 -31.33
N ARG A 511 16.66 -10.07 -31.43
CA ARG A 511 16.60 -11.52 -31.20
C ARG A 511 16.43 -11.84 -29.71
N LEU A 512 17.03 -11.06 -28.81
CA LEU A 512 16.79 -11.16 -27.38
C LEU A 512 15.34 -10.79 -27.04
N SER A 513 14.82 -9.69 -27.58
CA SER A 513 13.42 -9.29 -27.39
C SER A 513 12.47 -10.40 -27.84
N ALA A 514 12.65 -10.96 -29.03
CA ALA A 514 11.80 -12.01 -29.57
C ALA A 514 11.77 -13.28 -28.72
N VAL A 515 12.91 -13.73 -28.18
CA VAL A 515 12.94 -14.91 -27.30
C VAL A 515 12.28 -14.63 -25.95
N LEU A 516 12.41 -13.39 -25.41
CA LEU A 516 11.73 -12.99 -24.18
C LEU A 516 10.21 -12.94 -24.37
N GLU A 517 9.72 -12.45 -25.51
CA GLU A 517 8.31 -12.47 -25.86
C GLU A 517 7.76 -13.90 -26.01
N ASP A 518 8.52 -14.81 -26.63
CA ASP A 518 8.11 -16.22 -26.72
C ASP A 518 8.06 -16.91 -25.36
N ILE A 519 8.97 -16.60 -24.45
CA ILE A 519 8.95 -17.07 -23.07
C ILE A 519 7.73 -16.54 -22.32
N LEU A 520 7.38 -15.25 -22.51
CA LEU A 520 6.19 -14.62 -21.94
C LEU A 520 4.89 -15.26 -22.44
N ALA A 521 4.86 -15.71 -23.69
CA ALA A 521 3.72 -16.38 -24.30
C ALA A 521 3.62 -17.87 -23.92
N THR A 522 4.66 -18.45 -23.29
CA THR A 522 4.67 -19.84 -22.88
C THR A 522 3.91 -20.01 -21.54
N PRO A 523 2.97 -20.98 -21.42
CA PRO A 523 2.31 -21.26 -20.14
C PRO A 523 3.30 -21.69 -19.07
N VAL A 524 3.06 -21.25 -17.83
CA VAL A 524 3.88 -21.66 -16.68
C VAL A 524 3.67 -23.16 -16.40
N SER A 525 4.75 -23.93 -16.42
CA SER A 525 4.72 -25.38 -16.19
C SER A 525 6.01 -25.83 -15.51
N PRO A 526 5.96 -26.81 -14.58
CA PRO A 526 7.16 -27.40 -14.01
C PRO A 526 7.89 -28.35 -14.99
N GLU A 527 7.27 -28.71 -16.12
CA GLU A 527 7.80 -29.61 -17.17
C GLU A 527 8.41 -30.93 -16.61
N LEU A 528 7.72 -31.50 -15.62
CA LEU A 528 8.15 -32.74 -14.97
C LEU A 528 7.41 -33.97 -15.50
N LEU A 529 6.19 -33.80 -16.01
CA LEU A 529 5.39 -34.86 -16.62
C LEU A 529 5.59 -34.91 -18.14
N PRO A 530 5.60 -36.12 -18.74
CA PRO A 530 5.73 -36.27 -20.19
C PRO A 530 4.68 -35.45 -20.96
N PRO A 531 5.06 -34.77 -22.04
CA PRO A 531 4.13 -33.97 -22.84
C PRO A 531 3.05 -34.87 -23.47
N LYS A 532 1.83 -34.32 -23.61
CA LYS A 532 0.76 -34.96 -24.35
C LYS A 532 0.70 -34.34 -25.76
N GLU A 533 0.83 -35.15 -26.79
CA GLU A 533 0.78 -34.72 -28.21
C GLU A 533 1.78 -33.59 -28.55
N GLY A 534 2.90 -33.51 -27.82
CA GLY A 534 3.93 -32.45 -28.03
C GLY A 534 3.64 -31.13 -27.29
N GLU A 535 2.50 -31.02 -26.61
CA GLU A 535 2.14 -29.86 -25.78
C GLU A 535 2.41 -30.10 -24.29
N ILE A 536 2.50 -29.00 -23.53
CA ILE A 536 2.67 -29.01 -22.07
C ILE A 536 1.51 -29.75 -21.42
N ALA A 537 1.77 -30.89 -20.78
CA ALA A 537 0.76 -31.74 -20.15
C ALA A 537 0.19 -31.17 -18.84
N GLN A 538 0.94 -30.29 -18.18
CA GLN A 538 0.60 -29.78 -16.84
C GLN A 538 0.81 -28.27 -16.76
N LYS A 539 -0.29 -27.53 -16.69
CA LYS A 539 -0.22 -26.09 -16.40
C LYS A 539 -0.27 -25.88 -14.89
N THR A 540 0.69 -25.16 -14.37
CA THR A 540 0.79 -24.89 -12.92
C THR A 540 -0.48 -24.25 -12.38
N GLU A 541 -1.04 -23.27 -13.09
CA GLU A 541 -2.23 -22.54 -12.65
C GLU A 541 -3.51 -23.38 -12.59
N ASP A 542 -3.58 -24.50 -13.33
CA ASP A 542 -4.71 -25.45 -13.22
C ASP A 542 -4.70 -26.20 -11.89
N LEU A 543 -3.52 -26.40 -11.30
CA LEU A 543 -3.32 -27.17 -10.08
C LEU A 543 -3.31 -26.31 -8.82
N VAL A 544 -2.62 -25.18 -8.88
CA VAL A 544 -2.45 -24.29 -7.70
C VAL A 544 -3.32 -23.05 -7.76
N GLY A 545 -3.82 -22.69 -8.92
CA GLY A 545 -4.62 -21.49 -9.18
C GLY A 545 -3.83 -20.34 -9.81
N PRO A 546 -4.52 -19.31 -10.29
CA PRO A 546 -3.91 -18.15 -10.93
C PRO A 546 -2.96 -17.41 -9.97
N TYR A 547 -1.72 -17.20 -10.39
CA TYR A 547 -0.74 -16.48 -9.59
C TYR A 547 -1.17 -15.04 -9.27
N GLU A 548 -1.94 -14.41 -10.13
CA GLU A 548 -2.51 -13.08 -9.88
C GLU A 548 -3.36 -13.04 -8.60
N LEU A 549 -4.19 -14.07 -8.37
CA LEU A 549 -4.97 -14.20 -7.14
C LEU A 549 -4.05 -14.46 -5.93
N HIS A 550 -3.08 -15.35 -6.07
CA HIS A 550 -2.17 -15.69 -4.97
C HIS A 550 -1.28 -14.53 -4.57
N ASP A 551 -0.76 -13.77 -5.51
CA ASP A 551 0.05 -12.57 -5.24
C ASP A 551 -0.79 -11.49 -4.56
N PHE A 552 -2.04 -11.32 -5.00
CA PHE A 552 -2.99 -10.43 -4.33
C PHE A 552 -3.23 -10.86 -2.87
N PHE A 553 -3.53 -12.13 -2.63
CA PHE A 553 -3.75 -12.66 -1.27
C PHE A 553 -2.50 -12.54 -0.41
N LEU A 554 -1.34 -12.89 -0.96
CA LEU A 554 -0.06 -12.77 -0.28
C LEU A 554 0.25 -11.35 0.18
N TYR A 555 0.01 -10.37 -0.69
CA TYR A 555 0.24 -8.97 -0.37
C TYR A 555 -0.60 -8.50 0.82
N TYR A 556 -1.90 -8.75 0.77
CA TYR A 556 -2.78 -8.27 1.83
C TYR A 556 -2.69 -9.09 3.12
N ALA A 557 -2.48 -10.39 3.02
CA ALA A 557 -2.33 -11.24 4.20
C ALA A 557 -1.00 -11.03 4.94
N VAL A 558 0.12 -10.89 4.22
CA VAL A 558 1.45 -10.82 4.83
C VAL A 558 1.91 -9.38 5.07
N ARG A 559 1.73 -8.48 4.08
CA ARG A 559 2.18 -7.08 4.25
C ARG A 559 1.32 -6.31 5.24
N TRP A 560 0.01 -6.55 5.23
CA TRP A 560 -0.96 -5.78 6.02
C TRP A 560 -1.64 -6.58 7.14
N GLY A 561 -1.38 -7.89 7.24
CA GLY A 561 -1.98 -8.74 8.27
C GLY A 561 -3.51 -8.81 8.20
N PHE A 562 -4.10 -8.61 7.02
CA PHE A 562 -5.55 -8.58 6.88
C PHE A 562 -6.15 -9.96 7.06
N ARG A 563 -7.31 -9.99 7.71
CA ARG A 563 -8.11 -11.21 7.89
C ARG A 563 -8.63 -11.72 6.54
N PRO A 564 -8.86 -13.03 6.39
CA PRO A 564 -9.36 -13.64 5.15
C PRO A 564 -10.59 -12.94 4.55
N ARG A 565 -11.55 -12.57 5.39
CA ARG A 565 -12.74 -11.81 4.98
C ARG A 565 -12.40 -10.49 4.27
N LYS A 566 -11.50 -9.72 4.84
CA LYS A 566 -11.08 -8.45 4.26
C LYS A 566 -10.29 -8.65 2.97
N VAL A 567 -9.38 -9.64 2.93
CA VAL A 567 -8.64 -10.01 1.71
C VAL A 567 -9.61 -10.40 0.58
N PHE A 568 -10.62 -11.21 0.90
CA PHE A 568 -11.65 -11.61 -0.05
C PHE A 568 -12.45 -10.43 -0.58
N ARG A 569 -12.91 -9.55 0.30
CA ARG A 569 -13.64 -8.32 -0.07
C ARG A 569 -12.83 -7.43 -1.01
N LEU A 570 -11.54 -7.21 -0.71
CA LEU A 570 -10.67 -6.44 -1.59
C LEU A 570 -10.48 -7.11 -2.95
N ALA A 571 -10.40 -8.44 -2.99
CA ALA A 571 -10.34 -9.20 -4.24
C ALA A 571 -11.65 -9.09 -5.06
N GLU A 572 -12.81 -8.89 -4.41
CA GLU A 572 -14.07 -8.61 -5.12
C GLU A 572 -14.01 -7.27 -5.87
N TYR A 573 -13.46 -6.23 -5.23
CA TYR A 573 -13.29 -4.92 -5.87
C TYR A 573 -12.22 -4.92 -6.97
N ALA A 574 -11.09 -5.60 -6.76
CA ALA A 574 -9.96 -5.55 -7.68
C ALA A 574 -10.07 -6.53 -8.86
N LEU A 575 -10.64 -7.71 -8.63
CA LEU A 575 -10.58 -8.87 -9.52
C LEU A 575 -11.96 -9.49 -9.81
N GLY A 576 -13.04 -8.84 -9.36
CA GLY A 576 -14.41 -9.37 -9.50
C GLY A 576 -14.90 -9.50 -10.93
N GLU A 577 -14.42 -8.65 -11.84
CA GLU A 577 -14.76 -8.74 -13.27
C GLU A 577 -14.03 -9.90 -13.97
N LYS A 578 -12.85 -10.29 -13.47
CA LYS A 578 -12.01 -11.33 -14.09
C LYS A 578 -12.27 -12.73 -13.54
N TYR A 579 -12.57 -12.84 -12.25
CA TYR A 579 -12.79 -14.09 -11.55
C TYR A 579 -14.12 -14.06 -10.81
N ASP A 580 -14.94 -15.09 -10.97
CA ASP A 580 -16.19 -15.22 -10.24
C ASP A 580 -15.95 -15.46 -8.74
N ARG A 581 -17.01 -15.32 -7.94
CA ARG A 581 -16.96 -15.47 -6.48
C ARG A 581 -16.45 -16.85 -6.05
N ALA A 582 -16.93 -17.92 -6.71
CA ALA A 582 -16.57 -19.30 -6.38
C ALA A 582 -15.08 -19.56 -6.62
N THR A 583 -14.54 -19.08 -7.73
CA THR A 583 -13.12 -19.16 -8.09
C THR A 583 -12.26 -18.44 -7.06
N ARG A 584 -12.60 -17.21 -6.68
CA ARG A 584 -11.86 -16.45 -5.67
C ARG A 584 -11.86 -17.13 -4.30
N LEU A 585 -13.01 -17.65 -3.85
CA LEU A 585 -13.11 -18.39 -2.57
C LEU A 585 -12.29 -19.67 -2.59
N ARG A 586 -12.42 -20.48 -3.65
CA ARG A 586 -11.65 -21.71 -3.82
C ARG A 586 -10.14 -21.46 -3.67
N TRP A 587 -9.63 -20.44 -4.36
CA TRP A 587 -8.21 -20.16 -4.37
C TRP A 587 -7.73 -19.44 -3.11
N LEU A 588 -8.58 -18.65 -2.44
CA LEU A 588 -8.28 -18.10 -1.12
C LEU A 588 -8.14 -19.20 -0.07
N GLN A 589 -9.05 -20.19 -0.08
CA GLN A 589 -8.95 -21.36 0.81
C GLN A 589 -7.67 -22.17 0.52
N ASN A 590 -7.38 -22.41 -0.77
CA ASN A 590 -6.17 -23.11 -1.17
C ASN A 590 -4.90 -22.34 -0.78
N PHE A 591 -4.90 -21.01 -0.92
CA PHE A 591 -3.79 -20.16 -0.49
C PHE A 591 -3.48 -20.36 1.00
N TYR A 592 -4.43 -20.19 1.90
CA TYR A 592 -4.19 -20.36 3.34
C TYR A 592 -3.79 -21.79 3.68
N ARG A 593 -4.45 -22.81 3.12
CA ARG A 593 -4.10 -24.21 3.35
C ARG A 593 -2.63 -24.48 2.98
N ARG A 594 -2.21 -24.07 1.78
CA ARG A 594 -0.85 -24.28 1.30
C ARG A 594 0.17 -23.41 2.04
N PHE A 595 -0.17 -22.13 2.26
CA PHE A 595 0.71 -21.20 2.96
C PHE A 595 1.14 -21.71 4.34
N PHE A 596 0.23 -22.29 5.09
CA PHE A 596 0.54 -22.92 6.38
C PHE A 596 1.23 -24.27 6.23
N ALA A 597 0.66 -25.19 5.48
CA ALA A 597 1.18 -26.57 5.35
C ALA A 597 2.60 -26.64 4.76
N GLN A 598 3.00 -25.65 3.97
CA GLN A 598 4.30 -25.64 3.28
C GLN A 598 5.36 -24.77 3.98
N GLN A 599 5.09 -24.30 5.22
CA GLN A 599 6.04 -23.46 5.96
C GLN A 599 7.39 -24.15 6.18
N PHE A 600 7.43 -25.46 6.37
CA PHE A 600 8.68 -26.21 6.57
C PHE A 600 9.68 -26.01 5.43
N LYS A 601 9.22 -25.81 4.19
CA LYS A 601 10.07 -25.51 3.04
C LYS A 601 10.73 -24.13 3.18
N ARG A 602 10.00 -23.16 3.74
CA ARG A 602 10.52 -21.80 3.93
C ARG A 602 11.50 -21.66 5.07
N SER A 603 11.48 -22.59 6.04
CA SER A 603 12.39 -22.59 7.19
C SER A 603 13.87 -22.74 6.80
N CYS A 604 14.15 -23.32 5.64
CA CYS A 604 15.52 -23.53 5.13
C CYS A 604 15.81 -22.76 3.83
N LEU A 605 15.11 -21.66 3.57
CA LEU A 605 15.34 -20.87 2.37
C LEU A 605 16.78 -20.36 2.27
N PRO A 606 17.38 -20.41 1.07
CA PRO A 606 18.64 -19.76 0.77
C PRO A 606 18.60 -18.25 1.06
N ASP A 607 19.76 -17.63 1.22
CA ASP A 607 19.88 -16.19 1.24
C ASP A 607 19.44 -15.61 -0.11
N GLY A 608 18.81 -14.45 -0.06
CA GLY A 608 18.38 -13.70 -1.24
C GLY A 608 18.10 -12.24 -0.90
N PRO A 609 18.07 -11.33 -1.89
CA PRO A 609 17.84 -9.91 -1.67
C PRO A 609 16.38 -9.65 -1.34
N LYS A 610 16.14 -8.75 -0.38
CA LYS A 610 14.81 -8.14 -0.21
C LYS A 610 14.68 -6.98 -1.19
N VAL A 611 13.80 -7.13 -2.18
CA VAL A 611 13.58 -6.11 -3.21
C VAL A 611 12.27 -5.35 -2.95
N GLY A 612 11.20 -6.05 -2.61
CA GLY A 612 9.88 -5.49 -2.37
C GLY A 612 9.52 -5.35 -0.89
N SER A 613 8.26 -4.99 -0.63
CA SER A 613 7.71 -4.80 0.72
C SER A 613 7.44 -6.10 1.48
N VAL A 614 7.47 -7.26 0.79
CA VAL A 614 7.22 -8.60 1.35
C VAL A 614 8.36 -9.54 1.01
N THR A 615 8.86 -10.26 2.00
CA THR A 615 9.70 -11.44 1.81
C THR A 615 9.25 -12.56 2.76
N LEU A 616 9.51 -13.81 2.37
CA LEU A 616 9.17 -14.98 3.18
C LEU A 616 10.42 -15.64 3.79
N SER A 617 11.57 -14.96 3.75
CA SER A 617 12.78 -15.41 4.41
C SER A 617 12.57 -15.50 5.93
N PRO A 618 12.96 -16.61 6.58
CA PRO A 618 12.87 -16.74 8.04
C PRO A 618 13.79 -15.77 8.79
N ARG A 619 14.73 -15.14 8.10
CA ARG A 619 15.63 -14.09 8.60
C ARG A 619 15.05 -12.68 8.41
N GLY A 620 13.97 -12.55 7.64
CA GLY A 620 13.36 -11.29 7.23
C GLY A 620 11.97 -11.06 7.83
N ASP A 621 10.99 -10.82 6.96
CA ASP A 621 9.64 -10.31 7.32
C ASP A 621 8.73 -11.36 7.96
N TRP A 622 8.95 -12.67 7.69
CA TRP A 622 8.02 -13.72 8.08
C TRP A 622 8.69 -14.85 8.86
N ARG A 623 8.34 -14.96 10.12
CA ARG A 623 8.83 -16.02 11.03
C ARG A 623 7.64 -16.79 11.59
N MET A 624 7.25 -17.84 10.91
CA MET A 624 6.15 -18.70 11.33
C MET A 624 6.69 -20.09 11.69
N PRO A 625 6.23 -20.74 12.79
CA PRO A 625 6.56 -22.12 13.06
C PRO A 625 6.01 -23.05 11.96
N SER A 626 6.74 -24.11 11.66
CA SER A 626 6.41 -25.03 10.55
C SER A 626 5.17 -25.89 10.82
N ASP A 627 4.76 -25.97 12.06
CA ASP A 627 3.62 -26.75 12.58
C ASP A 627 2.43 -25.88 13.03
N ALA A 628 2.42 -24.63 12.61
CA ALA A 628 1.29 -23.73 12.88
C ALA A 628 -0.01 -24.23 12.21
N ALA A 629 -1.11 -24.26 12.97
CA ALA A 629 -2.42 -24.63 12.44
C ALA A 629 -3.07 -23.48 11.67
N ALA A 630 -3.70 -23.79 10.54
CA ALA A 630 -4.43 -22.84 9.71
C ALA A 630 -5.89 -22.64 10.10
N THR A 631 -6.36 -23.29 11.16
CA THR A 631 -7.78 -23.42 11.52
C THR A 631 -8.52 -22.09 11.55
N LEU A 632 -7.98 -21.08 12.24
CA LEU A 632 -8.62 -19.77 12.36
C LEU A 632 -8.87 -19.08 11.02
N TRP A 633 -7.90 -19.18 10.10
CA TRP A 633 -8.02 -18.58 8.75
C TRP A 633 -8.98 -19.35 7.86
N LEU A 634 -8.93 -20.69 7.92
CA LEU A 634 -9.80 -21.55 7.11
C LEU A 634 -11.26 -21.50 7.55
N GLU A 635 -11.54 -21.49 8.85
CA GLU A 635 -12.88 -21.29 9.39
C GLU A 635 -13.49 -19.96 8.93
N GLU A 636 -12.70 -18.87 8.92
CA GLU A 636 -13.18 -17.58 8.44
C GLU A 636 -13.49 -17.61 6.94
N VAL A 637 -12.68 -18.31 6.11
CA VAL A 637 -12.98 -18.49 4.67
C VAL A 637 -14.25 -19.34 4.49
N GLU A 638 -14.44 -20.37 5.28
CA GLU A 638 -15.65 -21.22 5.21
C GLU A 638 -16.92 -20.43 5.52
N HIS A 639 -16.88 -19.52 6.48
CA HIS A 639 -18.00 -18.61 6.79
C HIS A 639 -18.34 -17.64 5.64
N LEU A 640 -17.44 -17.42 4.67
CA LEU A 640 -17.72 -16.61 3.49
C LEU A 640 -18.50 -17.36 2.40
N THR A 641 -18.61 -18.68 2.52
CA THR A 641 -19.35 -19.52 1.57
C THR A 641 -20.86 -19.55 1.81
N ILE A 642 -21.28 -19.13 3.00
CA ILE A 642 -22.69 -19.03 3.43
C ILE A 642 -23.19 -17.61 3.15
#